data_28b09ee6ae360af98fd710a6bd132bec
#
_entry.id   28b09ee6ae360af98fd710a6bd132bec
#
_cell.length_a   1.000
_cell.length_b   1.000
_cell.length_c   1.000
_cell.angle_alpha   90.00
_cell.angle_beta   90.00
_cell.angle_gamma   90.00
#
_symmetry.space_group_name_H-M   'P 1'
#
loop_
_entity.id
_entity.type
_entity.pdbx_description
1 polymer ?
#
loop_
_entity_poly.entity_id
_entity_poly.type
_entity_poly.pdbx_seq_one_letter_code
_entity_poly.pdbx_strand_id
1 'polypeptide(L)'
;MAAATVSRRNFHLLYLFCLLTVAASDELQTLLSIKAAFQDSNTKVFDSWESNTPVCSFSGITCDSNGFVKEIELSNRNLTGLLPLSSICQLKSLEKLSLGFNNLYGRVTPELNGCVSLTYLDLGNNVFSGSFPEVSSLSGLVSLHANNSGFSGAFPWNSLKNMTNLQNYITGEIPRGITKLKKLWQLELYLNDLTGELPPGLGNLTNLEYFDASTNRLYGNLSEIRFLNKLKSLQLFQNEFSGEVPAELGDFKNLVNLSLYENKLTGQLPQKLGSWAEFIFIDVSENFLTGPIPPDMCKKGTMWKLLMLQNNFTGEIPGSYANCTTLVRFRVSKNRLSGQVPGGIWGLPNAELIDLAENDFEGPITSDIGNAKSLANLALEKNRFSGELPSQITNASSLVSIDLSYNQFYGEVPATIGELKQLTTLWLQGNKFSGPIPDSLGSCSAINDVNMAQNTFSGPIPASLGSLPALNFLNLSRNQLSGPIPGTLSSLRLNLLDLSNNRLTGPIPETLWSEAYNGSFSGNAGLCSEKIRGFHRCSPQSNTPQHLRMVLLLLMVATVALLVSLGGLCYLKKKGERIGERSLKEDSWDVKSFHVLTFTEDEILDSIKQENLIGKGGSGNVYRVAVGNDKELAVKHIWHSDDYGGRKKMGSSTPILARRGTKSREFEAEVQTLSSIRHINVVKLYCSISSEDSSLLVYEYMPNGSLWDRLHSCKKISLDWETRYEVALGAAKGLEYLHHGCDRPVIHRDVKSSNILLDEDLKPRIADFGLAKIVQANSNKESTQIIAGTHGYIAPEYAYTNKVNEKSDVYSFGVVLMELVTGKRPIEPEFGENKDIVDWVCGKLKTKETVISLVDSAIPEVHRENAIKVLKVAILCTARLPTLRPTMRTVVQMLEEAQPWHLVSIVVSKDGGGKKDQVLMGNDKL
;
A
#
# COMPACT_ATOMS: atom_id res chain seq x y z
N MET A 1 8.61 -40.73 75.35
CA MET A 1 7.94 -40.81 74.03
C MET A 1 7.91 -39.49 73.21
N ALA A 2 8.05 -38.34 73.84
CA ALA A 2 7.96 -37.01 73.11
C ALA A 2 9.27 -36.66 72.33
N ALA A 3 10.43 -37.16 72.75
CA ALA A 3 11.71 -36.86 72.07
C ALA A 3 11.93 -37.60 70.71
N ALA A 4 11.32 -38.77 70.55
CA ALA A 4 11.42 -39.58 69.32
C ALA A 4 10.56 -39.11 68.18
N THR A 5 9.43 -38.40 68.45
CA THR A 5 8.48 -37.82 67.46
C THR A 5 8.99 -36.53 66.85
N VAL A 6 9.74 -35.70 67.55
CA VAL A 6 10.32 -34.46 67.04
C VAL A 6 11.49 -34.74 66.11
N SER A 7 12.30 -35.78 66.37
CA SER A 7 13.39 -36.19 65.51
C SER A 7 12.92 -36.75 64.15
N ARG A 8 11.85 -37.51 64.09
CA ARG A 8 11.28 -38.03 62.82
C ARG A 8 10.69 -36.93 61.95
N ARG A 9 10.04 -35.92 62.58
CA ARG A 9 9.46 -34.80 61.80
C ARG A 9 10.53 -33.91 61.16
N ASN A 10 11.61 -33.69 61.88
CA ASN A 10 12.77 -32.92 61.34
C ASN A 10 13.54 -33.69 60.26
N PHE A 11 13.65 -35.04 60.35
CA PHE A 11 14.25 -35.85 59.29
C PHE A 11 13.38 -35.87 58.02
N HIS A 12 12.05 -35.94 58.14
CA HIS A 12 11.16 -35.80 56.98
C HIS A 12 11.20 -34.44 56.34
N LEU A 13 11.30 -33.34 57.12
CA LEU A 13 11.46 -31.98 56.64
C LEU A 13 12.81 -31.79 55.95
N LEU A 14 13.90 -32.32 56.52
CA LEU A 14 15.23 -32.27 55.90
C LEU A 14 15.31 -33.11 54.61
N TYR A 15 14.66 -34.27 54.58
CA TYR A 15 14.57 -35.10 53.39
C TYR A 15 13.75 -34.45 52.27
N LEU A 16 12.62 -33.82 52.66
CA LEU A 16 11.80 -33.02 51.72
C LEU A 16 12.54 -31.81 51.19
N PHE A 17 13.32 -31.14 52.09
CA PHE A 17 14.15 -30.00 51.70
C PHE A 17 15.31 -30.39 50.75
N CYS A 18 15.96 -31.54 51.00
CA CYS A 18 16.96 -32.11 50.12
C CYS A 18 16.36 -32.52 48.74
N LEU A 19 15.18 -33.12 48.73
CA LEU A 19 14.51 -33.47 47.48
C LEU A 19 14.11 -32.25 46.68
N LEU A 20 13.64 -31.18 47.34
CA LEU A 20 13.29 -29.91 46.68
C LEU A 20 14.54 -29.20 46.14
N THR A 21 15.67 -29.22 46.84
CA THR A 21 16.93 -28.62 46.37
C THR A 21 17.57 -29.36 45.22
N VAL A 22 17.48 -30.70 45.21
CA VAL A 22 17.93 -31.53 44.09
C VAL A 22 17.06 -31.30 42.83
N ALA A 23 15.75 -31.25 42.99
CA ALA A 23 14.82 -30.97 41.88
C ALA A 23 14.99 -29.56 41.31
N ALA A 24 15.20 -28.54 42.14
CA ALA A 24 15.46 -27.16 41.70
C ALA A 24 16.80 -27.02 40.98
N SER A 25 17.83 -27.80 41.35
CA SER A 25 19.12 -27.86 40.66
C SER A 25 19.00 -28.50 39.28
N ASP A 26 18.05 -29.44 39.11
CA ASP A 26 17.80 -30.15 37.86
C ASP A 26 17.07 -29.23 36.84
N GLU A 27 16.09 -28.44 37.28
CA GLU A 27 15.40 -27.44 36.42
C GLU A 27 16.32 -26.30 35.97
N LEU A 28 17.25 -25.85 36.83
CA LEU A 28 18.24 -24.87 36.45
C LEU A 28 19.12 -25.35 35.30
N GLN A 29 19.66 -26.59 35.40
CA GLN A 29 20.48 -27.19 34.33
C GLN A 29 19.67 -27.37 33.04
N THR A 30 18.41 -27.72 33.16
CA THR A 30 17.47 -27.85 32.03
C THR A 30 17.28 -26.51 31.31
N LEU A 31 16.99 -25.44 32.05
CA LEU A 31 16.83 -24.10 31.45
C LEU A 31 18.12 -23.56 30.83
N LEU A 32 19.27 -23.80 31.44
CA LEU A 32 20.56 -23.41 30.86
C LEU A 32 20.89 -24.22 29.59
N SER A 33 20.43 -25.48 29.47
CA SER A 33 20.54 -26.26 28.24
C SER A 33 19.61 -25.70 27.14
N ILE A 34 18.41 -25.21 27.50
CA ILE A 34 17.49 -24.53 26.59
C ILE A 34 18.11 -23.24 26.09
N LYS A 35 18.68 -22.42 26.98
CA LYS A 35 19.43 -21.20 26.59
C LYS A 35 20.57 -21.55 25.60
N ALA A 36 21.33 -22.60 25.87
CA ALA A 36 22.41 -23.01 25.00
C ALA A 36 21.96 -23.44 23.57
N ALA A 37 20.74 -23.98 23.43
CA ALA A 37 20.18 -24.35 22.14
C ALA A 37 19.80 -23.11 21.29
N PHE A 38 19.64 -21.93 21.91
CA PHE A 38 19.30 -20.66 21.27
C PHE A 38 20.44 -19.63 21.31
N GLN A 39 21.71 -20.08 21.33
CA GLN A 39 22.90 -19.24 21.53
C GLN A 39 23.12 -18.18 20.45
N ASP A 40 22.66 -18.42 19.21
CA ASP A 40 22.79 -17.45 18.11
C ASP A 40 21.74 -16.33 18.15
N SER A 41 20.89 -16.33 19.17
CA SER A 41 19.81 -15.35 19.32
C SER A 41 20.35 -14.06 19.92
N ASN A 42 20.35 -13.00 19.12
CA ASN A 42 20.69 -11.65 19.61
C ASN A 42 19.51 -11.07 20.42
N THR A 43 19.27 -11.62 21.62
CA THR A 43 18.17 -11.24 22.51
C THR A 43 18.65 -11.04 23.93
N LYS A 44 18.10 -10.00 24.59
CA LYS A 44 18.38 -9.72 26.00
C LYS A 44 17.60 -10.61 26.98
N VAL A 45 16.70 -11.49 26.49
CA VAL A 45 15.86 -12.32 27.33
C VAL A 45 16.70 -13.29 28.20
N PHE A 46 17.85 -13.72 27.69
CA PHE A 46 18.74 -14.65 28.37
C PHE A 46 19.76 -13.97 29.29
N ASP A 47 19.77 -12.64 29.39
CA ASP A 47 20.70 -11.92 30.28
C ASP A 47 20.49 -12.28 31.77
N SER A 48 19.21 -12.54 32.13
CA SER A 48 18.85 -12.97 33.49
C SER A 48 19.07 -14.47 33.77
N TRP A 49 19.35 -15.29 32.73
CA TRP A 49 19.49 -16.76 32.86
C TRP A 49 20.92 -17.12 33.20
N GLU A 50 21.29 -16.97 34.47
CA GLU A 50 22.62 -17.27 34.99
C GLU A 50 22.58 -18.36 36.08
N SER A 51 23.67 -19.12 36.22
CA SER A 51 23.76 -20.25 37.15
C SER A 51 23.60 -19.88 38.63
N ASN A 52 23.79 -18.63 38.97
CA ASN A 52 23.67 -18.07 40.33
C ASN A 52 22.35 -17.36 40.60
N THR A 53 21.44 -17.29 39.61
CA THR A 53 20.16 -16.62 39.72
C THR A 53 19.04 -17.63 39.95
N PRO A 54 18.06 -17.37 40.85
CA PRO A 54 16.92 -18.26 41.04
C PRO A 54 16.11 -18.44 39.73
N VAL A 55 15.74 -19.67 39.39
CA VAL A 55 15.01 -20.04 38.17
C VAL A 55 13.75 -19.20 37.95
N CYS A 56 12.99 -18.96 39.01
CA CYS A 56 11.73 -18.21 38.95
C CYS A 56 11.91 -16.68 38.74
N SER A 57 13.15 -16.19 38.73
CA SER A 57 13.48 -14.80 38.39
C SER A 57 14.01 -14.64 36.95
N PHE A 58 14.12 -15.74 36.18
CA PHE A 58 14.50 -15.71 34.78
C PHE A 58 13.43 -15.01 33.93
N SER A 59 13.86 -14.14 33.05
CA SER A 59 12.94 -13.43 32.15
C SER A 59 12.17 -14.44 31.28
N GLY A 60 10.86 -14.36 31.27
CA GLY A 60 9.98 -15.27 30.50
C GLY A 60 9.66 -16.59 31.23
N ILE A 61 10.07 -16.78 32.48
CA ILE A 61 9.76 -17.95 33.31
C ILE A 61 8.75 -17.57 34.39
N THR A 62 7.72 -18.41 34.55
CA THR A 62 6.77 -18.34 35.67
C THR A 62 6.75 -19.67 36.39
N CYS A 63 6.84 -19.65 37.72
CA CYS A 63 6.81 -20.84 38.56
C CYS A 63 5.45 -21.04 39.25
N ASP A 64 5.19 -22.28 39.67
CA ASP A 64 4.07 -22.63 40.54
C ASP A 64 4.35 -22.24 42.00
N SER A 65 3.37 -22.51 42.90
CA SER A 65 3.48 -22.24 44.32
C SER A 65 4.58 -23.04 45.05
N ASN A 66 5.12 -24.08 44.40
CA ASN A 66 6.17 -24.92 44.93
C ASN A 66 7.54 -24.55 44.40
N GLY A 67 7.62 -23.54 43.51
CA GLY A 67 8.86 -23.07 42.88
C GLY A 67 9.30 -23.82 41.65
N PHE A 68 8.46 -24.70 41.07
CA PHE A 68 8.73 -25.40 39.81
C PHE A 68 8.27 -24.60 38.60
N VAL A 69 8.98 -24.73 37.48
CA VAL A 69 8.67 -24.04 36.22
C VAL A 69 7.33 -24.49 35.66
N LYS A 70 6.39 -23.54 35.63
CA LYS A 70 5.02 -23.71 35.13
C LYS A 70 4.82 -23.18 33.72
N GLU A 71 5.42 -22.02 33.41
CA GLU A 71 5.28 -21.37 32.12
C GLU A 71 6.62 -20.89 31.57
N ILE A 72 6.80 -21.06 30.26
CA ILE A 72 7.89 -20.51 29.45
C ILE A 72 7.27 -19.62 28.39
N GLU A 73 7.46 -18.29 28.50
CA GLU A 73 6.96 -17.28 27.58
C GLU A 73 8.13 -16.57 26.88
N LEU A 74 8.50 -17.06 25.71
CA LEU A 74 9.61 -16.58 24.89
C LEU A 74 9.16 -16.18 23.47
N SER A 75 7.90 -15.87 23.29
CA SER A 75 7.37 -15.41 22.00
C SER A 75 7.91 -14.05 21.63
N ASN A 76 8.12 -13.82 20.31
CA ASN A 76 8.59 -12.54 19.75
C ASN A 76 9.90 -12.04 20.37
N ARG A 77 10.88 -12.95 20.53
CA ARG A 77 12.21 -12.69 21.10
C ARG A 77 13.35 -12.84 20.09
N ASN A 78 13.00 -12.99 18.81
CA ASN A 78 13.98 -13.17 17.74
C ASN A 78 14.92 -14.37 17.95
N LEU A 79 14.38 -15.45 18.55
CA LEU A 79 15.13 -16.67 18.81
C LEU A 79 15.42 -17.43 17.51
N THR A 80 16.63 -17.96 17.41
CA THR A 80 17.08 -18.85 16.33
C THR A 80 17.63 -20.15 16.91
N GLY A 81 17.45 -21.26 16.23
CA GLY A 81 17.97 -22.55 16.68
C GLY A 81 16.97 -23.70 16.52
N LEU A 82 17.41 -24.89 16.92
CA LEU A 82 16.60 -26.09 17.00
C LEU A 82 15.84 -26.15 18.32
N LEU A 83 14.61 -26.64 18.29
CA LEU A 83 13.79 -26.76 19.50
C LEU A 83 14.27 -27.92 20.37
N PRO A 84 14.82 -27.68 21.60
CA PRO A 84 15.40 -28.68 22.44
C PRO A 84 14.36 -29.42 23.29
N LEU A 85 13.45 -30.18 22.64
CA LEU A 85 12.33 -30.84 23.30
C LEU A 85 12.72 -31.86 24.36
N SER A 86 13.87 -32.54 24.15
CA SER A 86 14.40 -33.46 25.17
C SER A 86 14.69 -32.81 26.52
N SER A 87 15.09 -31.55 26.50
CA SER A 87 15.28 -30.73 27.71
C SER A 87 13.96 -30.13 28.21
N ILE A 88 13.17 -29.49 27.33
CA ILE A 88 11.92 -28.82 27.69
C ILE A 88 10.95 -29.81 28.39
N CYS A 89 10.79 -31.02 27.85
CA CYS A 89 9.86 -32.01 28.39
C CYS A 89 10.34 -32.70 29.67
N GLN A 90 11.52 -32.34 30.20
CA GLN A 90 11.98 -32.76 31.56
C GLN A 90 11.30 -31.90 32.65
N LEU A 91 10.80 -30.70 32.31
CA LEU A 91 10.06 -29.82 33.22
C LEU A 91 8.66 -30.39 33.47
N LYS A 92 8.48 -31.11 34.56
CA LYS A 92 7.24 -31.88 34.81
C LYS A 92 6.02 -31.05 35.15
N SER A 93 6.20 -29.81 35.65
CA SER A 93 5.14 -28.87 35.98
C SER A 93 4.80 -27.92 34.83
N LEU A 94 5.46 -28.06 33.66
CA LEU A 94 5.29 -27.12 32.53
C LEU A 94 3.90 -27.25 31.91
N GLU A 95 3.05 -26.23 32.16
CA GLU A 95 1.69 -26.14 31.62
C GLU A 95 1.61 -25.29 30.35
N LYS A 96 2.48 -24.25 30.23
CA LYS A 96 2.49 -23.33 29.09
C LYS A 96 3.88 -23.23 28.46
N LEU A 97 3.96 -23.47 27.15
CA LEU A 97 5.15 -23.23 26.32
C LEU A 97 4.75 -22.30 25.17
N SER A 98 5.27 -21.06 25.19
CA SER A 98 4.98 -20.02 24.20
C SER A 98 6.28 -19.59 23.51
N LEU A 99 6.47 -20.01 22.27
CA LEU A 99 7.65 -19.78 21.43
C LEU A 99 7.29 -19.15 20.08
N GLY A 100 6.08 -18.64 19.93
CA GLY A 100 5.59 -18.05 18.69
C GLY A 100 6.36 -16.81 18.25
N PHE A 101 6.28 -16.44 16.95
CA PHE A 101 6.95 -15.27 16.39
C PHE A 101 8.45 -15.24 16.61
N ASN A 102 9.15 -16.33 16.26
CA ASN A 102 10.60 -16.47 16.31
C ASN A 102 11.14 -17.01 14.98
N ASN A 103 12.44 -17.30 14.89
CA ASN A 103 13.10 -17.88 13.73
C ASN A 103 13.59 -19.32 14.03
N LEU A 104 12.84 -20.07 14.84
CA LEU A 104 13.16 -21.47 15.17
C LEU A 104 12.98 -22.35 13.93
N TYR A 105 13.92 -23.28 13.71
CA TYR A 105 13.96 -24.07 12.50
C TYR A 105 14.17 -25.58 12.78
N GLY A 106 14.21 -26.41 11.73
CA GLY A 106 14.38 -27.84 11.82
C GLY A 106 13.06 -28.58 12.09
N ARG A 107 13.14 -29.85 12.45
CA ARG A 107 11.97 -30.69 12.74
C ARG A 107 11.60 -30.63 14.21
N VAL A 108 10.30 -30.50 14.49
CA VAL A 108 9.75 -30.74 15.83
C VAL A 108 9.68 -32.26 16.02
N THR A 109 10.41 -32.74 17.00
CA THR A 109 10.63 -34.18 17.19
C THR A 109 9.52 -34.83 18.03
N PRO A 110 9.35 -36.18 17.96
CA PRO A 110 8.33 -36.90 18.73
C PRO A 110 8.45 -36.80 20.26
N GLU A 111 9.58 -36.33 20.76
CA GLU A 111 9.83 -36.07 22.20
C GLU A 111 8.84 -35.04 22.75
N LEU A 112 8.19 -34.21 21.93
CA LEU A 112 7.10 -33.30 22.30
C LEU A 112 6.00 -34.07 23.07
N ASN A 113 5.74 -35.32 22.70
CA ASN A 113 4.76 -36.19 23.35
C ASN A 113 5.09 -36.49 24.83
N GLY A 114 6.33 -36.21 25.25
CA GLY A 114 6.78 -36.32 26.64
C GLY A 114 6.40 -35.15 27.55
N CYS A 115 5.98 -34.03 27.00
CA CYS A 115 5.54 -32.86 27.74
C CYS A 115 4.07 -32.97 28.24
N VAL A 116 3.75 -34.03 28.99
CA VAL A 116 2.37 -34.46 29.32
C VAL A 116 1.54 -33.47 30.11
N SER A 117 2.16 -32.50 30.79
CA SER A 117 1.48 -31.47 31.59
C SER A 117 1.05 -30.27 30.78
N LEU A 118 1.47 -30.15 29.50
CA LEU A 118 1.12 -28.99 28.67
C LEU A 118 -0.38 -28.86 28.47
N THR A 119 -0.85 -27.64 28.74
CA THR A 119 -2.21 -27.18 28.45
C THR A 119 -2.22 -26.16 27.32
N TYR A 120 -1.09 -25.45 27.12
CA TYR A 120 -0.90 -24.44 26.07
C TYR A 120 0.44 -24.63 25.37
N LEU A 121 0.42 -24.72 24.04
CA LEU A 121 1.60 -24.81 23.20
C LEU A 121 1.49 -23.84 22.03
N ASP A 122 2.44 -22.89 21.92
CA ASP A 122 2.56 -21.96 20.81
C ASP A 122 3.92 -22.13 20.11
N LEU A 123 3.87 -22.62 18.90
CA LEU A 123 5.00 -22.76 17.96
C LEU A 123 4.77 -21.92 16.69
N GLY A 124 3.73 -21.06 16.67
CA GLY A 124 3.30 -20.26 15.53
C GLY A 124 4.37 -19.30 15.03
N ASN A 125 4.30 -18.94 13.74
CA ASN A 125 5.20 -17.95 13.12
C ASN A 125 6.70 -18.27 13.38
N ASN A 126 7.12 -19.45 12.93
CA ASN A 126 8.51 -19.93 12.96
C ASN A 126 8.88 -20.50 11.58
N VAL A 127 10.00 -21.16 11.44
CA VAL A 127 10.48 -21.76 10.17
C VAL A 127 10.84 -23.25 10.33
N PHE A 128 9.98 -24.00 11.03
CA PHE A 128 10.13 -25.45 11.18
C PHE A 128 10.00 -26.17 9.83
N SER A 129 10.27 -27.47 9.80
CA SER A 129 10.18 -28.30 8.60
C SER A 129 9.64 -29.69 8.92
N GLY A 130 9.14 -30.41 7.90
CA GLY A 130 8.59 -31.76 8.05
C GLY A 130 7.18 -31.74 8.68
N SER A 131 6.65 -32.96 8.99
CA SER A 131 5.33 -33.12 9.59
C SER A 131 5.29 -32.75 11.07
N PHE A 132 4.15 -32.22 11.51
CA PHE A 132 3.88 -32.05 12.95
C PHE A 132 3.87 -33.42 13.64
N PRO A 133 4.53 -33.60 14.80
CA PRO A 133 4.62 -34.90 15.46
C PRO A 133 3.28 -35.30 16.10
N GLU A 134 3.16 -36.62 16.37
CA GLU A 134 2.08 -37.15 17.22
C GLU A 134 2.13 -36.54 18.62
N VAL A 135 0.97 -36.10 19.14
CA VAL A 135 0.81 -35.46 20.46
C VAL A 135 -0.27 -36.14 21.29
N SER A 136 -0.48 -37.44 21.07
CA SER A 136 -1.55 -38.25 21.71
C SER A 136 -1.49 -38.27 23.25
N SER A 137 -0.28 -38.10 23.82
CA SER A 137 -0.08 -38.08 25.29
C SER A 137 -0.38 -36.72 25.92
N LEU A 138 -0.53 -35.67 25.12
CA LEU A 138 -0.86 -34.32 25.63
C LEU A 138 -2.37 -34.19 25.89
N SER A 139 -2.91 -35.05 26.72
CA SER A 139 -4.37 -35.15 26.98
C SER A 139 -4.96 -33.92 27.67
N GLY A 140 -4.10 -33.09 28.29
CA GLY A 140 -4.44 -31.82 28.94
C GLY A 140 -4.41 -30.59 28.00
N LEU A 141 -3.91 -30.75 26.77
CA LEU A 141 -3.70 -29.63 25.85
C LEU A 141 -5.05 -28.97 25.45
N VAL A 142 -5.18 -27.69 25.76
CA VAL A 142 -6.38 -26.87 25.50
C VAL A 142 -6.16 -25.95 24.30
N SER A 143 -4.92 -25.47 24.11
CA SER A 143 -4.57 -24.53 23.04
C SER A 143 -3.29 -24.98 22.36
N LEU A 144 -3.33 -25.07 21.01
CA LEU A 144 -2.18 -25.33 20.17
C LEU A 144 -2.13 -24.31 19.03
N HIS A 145 -1.07 -23.52 19.01
CA HIS A 145 -0.74 -22.57 17.94
C HIS A 145 0.46 -23.11 17.16
N ALA A 146 0.25 -23.50 15.93
CA ALA A 146 1.30 -23.97 15.04
C ALA A 146 1.18 -23.31 13.65
N ASN A 147 0.60 -22.10 13.64
CA ASN A 147 0.31 -21.31 12.46
C ASN A 147 1.57 -20.74 11.83
N ASN A 148 1.60 -20.70 10.49
CA ASN A 148 2.71 -20.09 9.71
C ASN A 148 4.09 -20.53 10.21
N SER A 149 4.26 -21.84 10.42
CA SER A 149 5.46 -22.41 11.07
C SER A 149 6.30 -23.31 10.17
N GLY A 150 5.94 -23.45 8.89
CA GLY A 150 6.69 -24.26 7.93
C GLY A 150 6.45 -25.76 8.02
N PHE A 151 5.55 -26.25 8.87
CA PHE A 151 5.17 -27.67 8.88
C PHE A 151 4.53 -28.07 7.55
N SER A 152 4.76 -29.30 7.12
CA SER A 152 4.26 -29.85 5.85
C SER A 152 3.78 -31.30 6.02
N GLY A 153 2.91 -31.78 5.09
CA GLY A 153 2.39 -33.15 5.13
C GLY A 153 1.14 -33.32 5.98
N ALA A 154 0.67 -34.57 6.14
CA ALA A 154 -0.54 -34.90 6.87
C ALA A 154 -0.41 -34.57 8.37
N PHE A 155 -1.39 -33.86 8.91
CA PHE A 155 -1.43 -33.56 10.35
C PHE A 155 -1.96 -34.75 11.15
N PRO A 156 -1.41 -35.05 12.36
CA PRO A 156 -1.81 -36.20 13.18
C PRO A 156 -3.14 -35.98 13.91
N TRP A 157 -4.22 -35.88 13.17
CA TRP A 157 -5.57 -35.55 13.67
C TRP A 157 -6.07 -36.48 14.79
N ASN A 158 -5.61 -37.75 14.79
CA ASN A 158 -6.03 -38.73 15.80
C ASN A 158 -5.53 -38.39 17.20
N SER A 159 -4.50 -37.57 17.29
CA SER A 159 -3.84 -37.19 18.53
C SER A 159 -4.54 -36.04 19.28
N LEU A 160 -5.53 -35.40 18.67
CA LEU A 160 -6.00 -34.08 19.12
C LEU A 160 -7.45 -34.15 19.61
N LYS A 161 -7.64 -33.97 20.91
CA LYS A 161 -8.98 -34.03 21.53
C LYS A 161 -9.59 -32.63 21.83
N ASN A 162 -8.77 -31.55 21.89
CA ASN A 162 -9.25 -30.18 22.19
C ASN A 162 -8.30 -29.15 21.56
N MET A 163 -8.54 -28.68 20.33
CA MET A 163 -7.65 -27.73 19.66
C MET A 163 -8.34 -26.50 19.16
N THR A 164 -7.59 -25.38 19.12
CA THR A 164 -8.16 -24.09 18.76
C THR A 164 -7.52 -23.40 17.54
N ASN A 165 -6.20 -23.50 17.26
CA ASN A 165 -5.56 -22.73 16.19
C ASN A 165 -4.49 -23.51 15.43
N LEU A 166 -4.67 -23.72 14.11
CA LEU A 166 -3.73 -24.39 13.23
C LEU A 166 -3.58 -23.66 11.90
N GLN A 167 -2.43 -23.01 11.69
CA GLN A 167 -2.07 -22.40 10.41
C GLN A 167 -0.74 -22.99 9.92
N ASN A 168 -0.77 -23.79 8.86
CA ASN A 168 0.43 -24.36 8.22
C ASN A 168 0.08 -24.83 6.81
N TYR A 169 1.06 -25.29 6.06
CA TYR A 169 0.87 -26.05 4.82
C TYR A 169 0.32 -27.47 5.08
N ILE A 170 -0.67 -27.59 5.94
CA ILE A 170 -1.33 -28.87 6.24
C ILE A 170 -2.12 -29.30 5.02
N THR A 171 -1.93 -30.53 4.57
CA THR A 171 -2.60 -31.12 3.41
C THR A 171 -3.58 -32.22 3.85
N GLY A 172 -4.48 -32.62 2.94
CA GLY A 172 -5.43 -33.67 3.16
C GLY A 172 -6.79 -33.16 3.61
N GLU A 173 -7.69 -34.06 3.98
CA GLU A 173 -9.08 -33.74 4.36
C GLU A 173 -9.23 -33.43 5.85
N ILE A 174 -10.22 -32.64 6.23
CA ILE A 174 -10.66 -32.49 7.62
C ILE A 174 -11.28 -33.83 8.06
N PRO A 175 -10.70 -34.56 9.01
CA PRO A 175 -11.13 -35.91 9.32
C PRO A 175 -12.46 -35.94 10.08
N ARG A 176 -13.28 -36.98 9.83
CA ARG A 176 -14.53 -37.21 10.57
C ARG A 176 -14.35 -37.34 12.08
N GLY A 177 -13.12 -37.63 12.55
CA GLY A 177 -12.82 -37.71 13.98
C GLY A 177 -13.09 -36.44 14.76
N ILE A 178 -12.96 -35.26 14.11
CA ILE A 178 -13.20 -33.94 14.72
C ILE A 178 -14.64 -33.81 15.23
N THR A 179 -15.61 -34.45 14.59
CA THR A 179 -17.04 -34.37 14.96
C THR A 179 -17.36 -34.98 16.31
N LYS A 180 -16.40 -35.70 16.93
CA LYS A 180 -16.52 -36.25 18.28
C LYS A 180 -16.18 -35.25 19.39
N LEU A 181 -15.57 -34.12 19.03
CA LEU A 181 -15.11 -33.09 19.98
C LEU A 181 -16.24 -32.16 20.41
N LYS A 182 -17.28 -32.66 21.01
CA LYS A 182 -18.53 -31.94 21.35
C LYS A 182 -18.37 -30.72 22.27
N LYS A 183 -17.19 -30.55 22.91
CA LYS A 183 -16.87 -29.39 23.75
C LYS A 183 -16.17 -28.27 22.98
N LEU A 184 -15.79 -28.52 21.70
CA LEU A 184 -15.10 -27.57 20.86
C LEU A 184 -16.00 -26.33 20.65
N TRP A 185 -15.45 -25.14 20.98
CA TRP A 185 -16.12 -23.87 20.82
C TRP A 185 -15.42 -22.98 19.78
N GLN A 186 -14.17 -23.28 19.42
CA GLN A 186 -13.37 -22.57 18.41
C GLN A 186 -12.58 -23.58 17.59
N LEU A 187 -12.60 -23.42 16.25
CA LEU A 187 -11.87 -24.21 15.29
C LEU A 187 -11.28 -23.31 14.23
N GLU A 188 -9.95 -23.22 14.18
CA GLU A 188 -9.22 -22.39 13.21
C GLU A 188 -8.25 -23.26 12.41
N LEU A 189 -8.54 -23.35 11.10
CA LEU A 189 -7.80 -24.17 10.11
C LEU A 189 -7.35 -23.30 8.91
N TYR A 190 -7.34 -21.99 9.06
CA TYR A 190 -7.07 -21.06 7.98
C TYR A 190 -5.61 -21.06 7.51
N LEU A 191 -5.36 -20.65 6.27
CA LEU A 191 -4.03 -20.60 5.64
C LEU A 191 -3.32 -21.97 5.61
N ASN A 192 -4.00 -22.99 5.06
CA ASN A 192 -3.46 -24.33 4.85
C ASN A 192 -3.70 -24.78 3.38
N ASP A 193 -3.36 -26.01 3.09
CA ASP A 193 -3.60 -26.68 1.81
C ASP A 193 -4.60 -27.85 1.99
N LEU A 194 -5.60 -27.65 2.84
CA LEU A 194 -6.65 -28.61 3.12
C LEU A 194 -7.56 -28.77 1.91
N THR A 195 -7.92 -30.01 1.62
CA THR A 195 -8.80 -30.43 0.53
C THR A 195 -10.01 -31.19 1.06
N GLY A 196 -10.93 -31.60 0.20
CA GLY A 196 -12.10 -32.38 0.59
C GLY A 196 -13.27 -31.52 1.04
N GLU A 197 -14.34 -32.18 1.46
CA GLU A 197 -15.59 -31.56 1.93
C GLU A 197 -15.56 -31.36 3.45
N LEU A 198 -16.47 -30.49 3.95
CA LEU A 198 -16.76 -30.45 5.39
C LEU A 198 -17.21 -31.85 5.85
N PRO A 199 -16.57 -32.42 6.90
CA PRO A 199 -16.82 -33.81 7.27
C PRO A 199 -18.28 -34.03 7.72
N PRO A 200 -18.96 -35.06 7.23
CA PRO A 200 -20.30 -35.40 7.68
C PRO A 200 -20.36 -35.57 9.20
N GLY A 201 -21.31 -34.88 9.81
CA GLY A 201 -21.47 -34.81 11.25
C GLY A 201 -20.70 -33.64 11.91
N LEU A 202 -20.10 -32.73 11.14
CA LEU A 202 -19.54 -31.49 11.67
C LEU A 202 -20.58 -30.71 12.48
N GLY A 203 -21.83 -30.73 12.05
CA GLY A 203 -22.98 -30.16 12.77
C GLY A 203 -23.20 -30.69 14.20
N ASN A 204 -22.55 -31.80 14.59
CA ASN A 204 -22.59 -32.29 15.97
C ASN A 204 -21.74 -31.43 16.95
N LEU A 205 -20.92 -30.52 16.44
CA LEU A 205 -20.14 -29.57 17.23
C LEU A 205 -21.02 -28.40 17.73
N THR A 206 -22.08 -28.70 18.40
CA THR A 206 -23.14 -27.75 18.79
C THR A 206 -22.67 -26.65 19.76
N ASN A 207 -21.45 -26.69 20.25
CA ASN A 207 -20.84 -25.66 21.08
C ASN A 207 -19.91 -24.72 20.27
N LEU A 208 -19.74 -24.96 18.97
CA LEU A 208 -18.85 -24.17 18.12
C LEU A 208 -19.40 -22.74 17.96
N GLU A 209 -18.59 -21.77 18.38
CA GLU A 209 -18.87 -20.34 18.29
C GLU A 209 -18.02 -19.63 17.23
N TYR A 210 -16.81 -20.12 17.00
CA TYR A 210 -15.85 -19.57 16.02
C TYR A 210 -15.36 -20.68 15.11
N PHE A 211 -15.60 -20.52 13.83
CA PHE A 211 -15.11 -21.45 12.81
C PHE A 211 -14.43 -20.67 11.68
N ASP A 212 -13.13 -20.90 11.53
CA ASP A 212 -12.31 -20.35 10.46
C ASP A 212 -11.55 -21.47 9.75
N ALA A 213 -11.90 -21.72 8.49
CA ALA A 213 -11.18 -22.62 7.58
C ALA A 213 -10.87 -21.90 6.25
N SER A 214 -10.72 -20.57 6.31
CA SER A 214 -10.41 -19.72 5.16
C SER A 214 -9.05 -20.03 4.55
N THR A 215 -8.89 -19.65 3.28
CA THR A 215 -7.64 -19.81 2.51
C THR A 215 -7.12 -21.25 2.53
N ASN A 216 -7.93 -22.13 1.93
CA ASN A 216 -7.64 -23.55 1.72
C ASN A 216 -8.10 -23.99 0.31
N ARG A 217 -8.18 -25.27 0.04
CA ARG A 217 -8.78 -25.87 -1.18
C ARG A 217 -9.97 -26.76 -0.83
N LEU A 218 -10.74 -26.38 0.18
CA LEU A 218 -11.95 -27.10 0.58
C LEU A 218 -13.06 -26.89 -0.46
N TYR A 219 -13.82 -27.94 -0.74
CA TYR A 219 -14.91 -27.92 -1.71
C TYR A 219 -16.19 -28.56 -1.15
N GLY A 220 -17.22 -28.74 -1.99
CA GLY A 220 -18.52 -29.27 -1.59
C GLY A 220 -19.45 -28.18 -1.10
N ASN A 221 -20.49 -28.55 -0.35
CA ASN A 221 -21.53 -27.64 0.09
C ASN A 221 -21.43 -27.30 1.59
N LEU A 222 -22.22 -26.29 2.01
CA LEU A 222 -22.22 -25.80 3.38
C LEU A 222 -23.31 -26.44 4.28
N SER A 223 -23.89 -27.58 3.86
CA SER A 223 -25.06 -28.17 4.55
C SER A 223 -24.83 -28.53 6.01
N GLU A 224 -23.61 -28.87 6.41
CA GLU A 224 -23.25 -29.18 7.80
C GLU A 224 -23.31 -27.95 8.73
N ILE A 225 -23.14 -26.75 8.17
CA ILE A 225 -23.14 -25.48 8.95
C ILE A 225 -24.52 -25.19 9.54
N ARG A 226 -25.60 -25.63 8.91
CA ARG A 226 -26.99 -25.38 9.36
C ARG A 226 -27.29 -25.79 10.81
N PHE A 227 -26.48 -26.68 11.37
CA PHE A 227 -26.68 -27.20 12.73
C PHE A 227 -25.89 -26.42 13.80
N LEU A 228 -24.95 -25.53 13.40
CA LEU A 228 -24.03 -24.83 14.27
C LEU A 228 -24.62 -23.50 14.77
N ASN A 229 -25.80 -23.56 15.43
CA ASN A 229 -26.58 -22.37 15.79
C ASN A 229 -26.00 -21.48 16.90
N LYS A 230 -24.84 -21.84 17.48
CA LYS A 230 -24.09 -20.99 18.44
C LYS A 230 -23.02 -20.15 17.78
N LEU A 231 -22.80 -20.31 16.46
CA LEU A 231 -21.77 -19.55 15.74
C LEU A 231 -21.94 -18.05 15.96
N LYS A 232 -20.81 -17.41 16.29
CA LYS A 232 -20.60 -15.97 16.34
C LYS A 232 -19.83 -15.49 15.12
N SER A 233 -18.87 -16.29 14.66
CA SER A 233 -18.04 -15.99 13.48
C SER A 233 -17.91 -17.24 12.61
N LEU A 234 -18.16 -17.05 11.31
CA LEU A 234 -17.95 -18.06 10.26
C LEU A 234 -17.06 -17.46 9.16
N GLN A 235 -15.86 -18.01 8.99
CA GLN A 235 -14.86 -17.59 8.01
C GLN A 235 -14.49 -18.79 7.12
N LEU A 236 -14.97 -18.79 5.87
CA LEU A 236 -14.72 -19.86 4.90
C LEU A 236 -14.23 -19.30 3.55
N PHE A 237 -13.78 -18.06 3.54
CA PHE A 237 -13.34 -17.36 2.33
C PHE A 237 -12.13 -18.03 1.69
N GLN A 238 -11.94 -17.77 0.40
CA GLN A 238 -10.83 -18.33 -0.39
C GLN A 238 -10.76 -19.86 -0.30
N ASN A 239 -11.80 -20.49 -0.82
CA ASN A 239 -11.95 -21.93 -0.95
C ASN A 239 -12.68 -22.27 -2.27
N GLU A 240 -13.10 -23.52 -2.43
CA GLU A 240 -13.87 -23.98 -3.59
C GLU A 240 -15.28 -24.44 -3.21
N PHE A 241 -15.86 -23.90 -2.12
CA PHE A 241 -17.22 -24.22 -1.70
C PHE A 241 -18.25 -23.82 -2.75
N SER A 242 -19.25 -24.66 -2.93
CA SER A 242 -20.31 -24.50 -3.94
C SER A 242 -21.71 -24.78 -3.33
N GLY A 243 -22.75 -24.60 -4.16
CA GLY A 243 -24.12 -24.77 -3.68
C GLY A 243 -24.62 -23.54 -2.91
N GLU A 244 -25.72 -23.70 -2.19
CA GLU A 244 -26.41 -22.59 -1.54
C GLU A 244 -25.92 -22.36 -0.11
N VAL A 245 -26.03 -21.11 0.35
CA VAL A 245 -25.86 -20.76 1.76
C VAL A 245 -27.07 -21.27 2.55
N PRO A 246 -26.88 -22.09 3.60
CA PRO A 246 -27.99 -22.68 4.35
C PRO A 246 -28.94 -21.61 4.90
N ALA A 247 -30.25 -21.79 4.66
CA ALA A 247 -31.29 -20.85 5.06
C ALA A 247 -31.33 -20.64 6.58
N GLU A 248 -30.91 -21.64 7.34
CA GLU A 248 -30.87 -21.64 8.80
C GLU A 248 -29.92 -20.59 9.38
N LEU A 249 -28.90 -20.13 8.62
CA LEU A 249 -28.03 -19.03 9.05
C LEU A 249 -28.82 -17.74 9.34
N GLY A 250 -29.97 -17.55 8.69
CA GLY A 250 -30.88 -16.43 8.95
C GLY A 250 -31.54 -16.47 10.34
N ASP A 251 -31.56 -17.62 10.97
CA ASP A 251 -32.16 -17.82 12.31
C ASP A 251 -31.10 -17.87 13.44
N PHE A 252 -29.79 -17.73 13.10
CA PHE A 252 -28.70 -17.75 14.09
C PHE A 252 -28.68 -16.46 14.90
N LYS A 253 -28.91 -16.59 16.23
CA LYS A 253 -29.04 -15.43 17.11
C LYS A 253 -27.73 -14.76 17.51
N ASN A 254 -26.63 -15.46 17.34
CA ASN A 254 -25.30 -15.02 17.80
C ASN A 254 -24.34 -14.70 16.64
N LEU A 255 -24.74 -14.94 15.37
CA LEU A 255 -23.86 -14.76 14.23
C LEU A 255 -23.66 -13.28 13.95
N VAL A 256 -22.47 -12.77 14.23
CA VAL A 256 -22.09 -11.36 14.07
C VAL A 256 -21.13 -11.13 12.90
N ASN A 257 -20.31 -12.14 12.54
CA ASN A 257 -19.35 -12.06 11.46
C ASN A 257 -19.54 -13.22 10.48
N LEU A 258 -19.68 -12.89 9.18
CA LEU A 258 -19.79 -13.88 8.11
C LEU A 258 -18.88 -13.50 6.96
N SER A 259 -17.92 -14.37 6.62
CA SER A 259 -17.06 -14.21 5.46
C SER A 259 -16.98 -15.48 4.62
N LEU A 260 -17.49 -15.39 3.39
CA LEU A 260 -17.57 -16.46 2.41
C LEU A 260 -16.99 -16.03 1.05
N TYR A 261 -16.23 -14.91 1.00
CA TYR A 261 -15.77 -14.35 -0.26
C TYR A 261 -14.82 -15.29 -1.00
N GLU A 262 -14.75 -15.13 -2.32
CA GLU A 262 -13.87 -15.94 -3.19
C GLU A 262 -14.15 -17.46 -3.03
N ASN A 263 -15.39 -17.84 -3.44
CA ASN A 263 -15.88 -19.22 -3.49
C ASN A 263 -16.72 -19.43 -4.78
N LYS A 264 -17.43 -20.53 -4.86
CA LYS A 264 -18.33 -20.88 -5.98
C LYS A 264 -19.78 -20.99 -5.51
N LEU A 265 -20.18 -20.22 -4.47
CA LEU A 265 -21.51 -20.29 -3.86
C LEU A 265 -22.56 -19.69 -4.78
N THR A 266 -23.77 -20.29 -4.76
CA THR A 266 -24.92 -19.95 -5.59
C THR A 266 -26.18 -19.72 -4.75
N GLY A 267 -27.30 -19.43 -5.39
CA GLY A 267 -28.59 -19.24 -4.69
C GLY A 267 -28.68 -17.90 -3.99
N GLN A 268 -29.63 -17.75 -3.08
CA GLN A 268 -29.90 -16.50 -2.38
C GLN A 268 -29.34 -16.54 -0.94
N LEU A 269 -28.94 -15.38 -0.43
CA LEU A 269 -28.67 -15.25 1.00
C LEU A 269 -29.97 -15.37 1.82
N PRO A 270 -29.91 -15.97 3.02
CA PRO A 270 -31.05 -16.02 3.91
C PRO A 270 -31.59 -14.61 4.23
N GLN A 271 -32.84 -14.33 3.86
CA GLN A 271 -33.41 -12.98 3.99
C GLN A 271 -33.61 -12.50 5.43
N LYS A 272 -33.56 -13.41 6.41
CA LYS A 272 -33.58 -13.09 7.84
C LYS A 272 -32.18 -12.86 8.44
N LEU A 273 -31.14 -12.89 7.63
CA LEU A 273 -29.79 -12.68 8.12
C LEU A 273 -29.68 -11.31 8.83
N GLY A 274 -29.13 -11.29 10.04
CA GLY A 274 -29.03 -10.09 10.87
C GLY A 274 -30.31 -9.70 11.62
N SER A 275 -31.45 -10.37 11.39
CA SER A 275 -32.72 -10.04 12.10
C SER A 275 -32.64 -10.22 13.61
N TRP A 276 -31.83 -11.16 14.07
CA TRP A 276 -31.73 -11.55 15.48
C TRP A 276 -30.46 -11.12 16.17
N ALA A 277 -29.34 -11.12 15.44
CA ALA A 277 -28.00 -10.83 15.96
C ALA A 277 -27.61 -9.36 15.79
N GLU A 278 -26.64 -8.91 16.57
CA GLU A 278 -25.92 -7.65 16.36
C GLU A 278 -24.87 -7.83 15.25
N PHE A 279 -25.33 -7.90 14.02
CA PHE A 279 -24.50 -8.22 12.86
C PHE A 279 -23.47 -7.09 12.61
N ILE A 280 -22.17 -7.42 12.59
CA ILE A 280 -21.09 -6.45 12.49
C ILE A 280 -20.50 -6.44 11.09
N PHE A 281 -20.29 -7.61 10.48
CA PHE A 281 -19.52 -7.76 9.27
C PHE A 281 -20.06 -8.86 8.38
N ILE A 282 -20.19 -8.55 7.08
CA ILE A 282 -20.41 -9.54 6.03
C ILE A 282 -19.46 -9.27 4.86
N ASP A 283 -18.84 -10.35 4.37
CA ASP A 283 -18.16 -10.40 3.09
C ASP A 283 -18.51 -11.68 2.34
N VAL A 284 -19.29 -11.53 1.28
CA VAL A 284 -19.68 -12.64 0.38
C VAL A 284 -19.25 -12.35 -1.05
N SER A 285 -18.31 -11.44 -1.22
CA SER A 285 -17.79 -11.00 -2.51
C SER A 285 -17.24 -12.17 -3.35
N GLU A 286 -17.19 -12.00 -4.67
CA GLU A 286 -16.56 -12.96 -5.58
C GLU A 286 -17.17 -14.38 -5.46
N ASN A 287 -18.49 -14.45 -5.70
CA ASN A 287 -19.29 -15.69 -5.75
C ASN A 287 -20.28 -15.61 -6.90
N PHE A 288 -21.26 -16.51 -6.95
CA PHE A 288 -22.36 -16.55 -7.92
C PHE A 288 -23.71 -16.37 -7.22
N LEU A 289 -23.75 -15.66 -6.11
CA LEU A 289 -24.95 -15.43 -5.30
C LEU A 289 -25.95 -14.56 -6.06
N THR A 290 -27.24 -14.81 -5.83
CA THR A 290 -28.36 -14.16 -6.54
C THR A 290 -29.39 -13.61 -5.54
N GLY A 291 -30.47 -13.03 -6.06
CA GLY A 291 -31.58 -12.53 -5.25
C GLY A 291 -31.30 -11.20 -4.58
N PRO A 292 -32.22 -10.74 -3.70
CA PRO A 292 -32.09 -9.43 -3.06
C PRO A 292 -31.11 -9.42 -1.88
N ILE A 293 -30.65 -8.23 -1.53
CA ILE A 293 -29.86 -7.99 -0.30
C ILE A 293 -30.75 -8.20 0.91
N PRO A 294 -30.35 -9.01 1.92
CA PRO A 294 -31.13 -9.17 3.15
C PRO A 294 -31.37 -7.83 3.87
N PRO A 295 -32.63 -7.47 4.23
CA PRO A 295 -32.94 -6.12 4.68
C PRO A 295 -32.55 -5.81 6.13
N ASP A 296 -32.34 -6.83 6.96
CA ASP A 296 -32.26 -6.69 8.43
C ASP A 296 -30.83 -6.70 8.96
N MET A 297 -29.79 -6.83 8.12
CA MET A 297 -28.40 -6.97 8.61
C MET A 297 -27.90 -5.76 9.41
N CYS A 298 -28.40 -4.56 9.15
CA CYS A 298 -28.09 -3.36 9.95
C CYS A 298 -29.17 -2.98 10.96
N LYS A 299 -30.15 -3.83 11.22
CA LYS A 299 -31.31 -3.50 12.08
C LYS A 299 -30.94 -3.12 13.51
N LYS A 300 -29.85 -3.64 14.03
CA LYS A 300 -29.33 -3.34 15.37
C LYS A 300 -28.39 -2.13 15.41
N GLY A 301 -28.06 -1.54 14.25
CA GLY A 301 -27.15 -0.39 14.15
C GLY A 301 -25.70 -0.70 14.53
N THR A 302 -25.25 -1.92 14.34
CA THR A 302 -23.88 -2.38 14.68
C THR A 302 -23.01 -2.69 13.45
N MET A 303 -23.63 -2.75 12.26
CA MET A 303 -22.93 -3.14 11.04
C MET A 303 -21.85 -2.13 10.65
N TRP A 304 -20.64 -2.64 10.46
CA TRP A 304 -19.48 -1.84 10.08
C TRP A 304 -19.08 -1.98 8.61
N LYS A 305 -19.21 -3.22 8.07
CA LYS A 305 -18.86 -3.51 6.67
C LYS A 305 -19.92 -4.37 6.00
N LEU A 306 -20.36 -3.94 4.82
CA LEU A 306 -21.20 -4.69 3.90
C LEU A 306 -20.45 -4.84 2.59
N LEU A 307 -19.94 -6.05 2.33
CA LEU A 307 -19.11 -6.37 1.16
C LEU A 307 -19.78 -7.52 0.39
N MET A 308 -20.30 -7.21 -0.80
CA MET A 308 -21.07 -8.14 -1.64
C MET A 308 -20.72 -8.00 -3.12
N LEU A 309 -19.52 -7.44 -3.41
CA LEU A 309 -19.13 -7.15 -4.78
C LEU A 309 -18.92 -8.42 -5.62
N GLN A 310 -19.08 -8.28 -6.93
CA GLN A 310 -18.81 -9.35 -7.92
C GLN A 310 -19.62 -10.62 -7.64
N ASN A 311 -20.95 -10.47 -7.77
CA ASN A 311 -21.96 -11.51 -7.66
C ASN A 311 -23.08 -11.29 -8.70
N ASN A 312 -24.23 -11.94 -8.54
CA ASN A 312 -25.42 -11.78 -9.38
C ASN A 312 -26.62 -11.26 -8.55
N PHE A 313 -26.39 -10.45 -7.49
CA PHE A 313 -27.48 -9.89 -6.69
C PHE A 313 -28.40 -9.01 -7.55
N THR A 314 -29.69 -9.03 -7.25
CA THR A 314 -30.75 -8.33 -7.98
C THR A 314 -31.67 -7.55 -7.03
N GLY A 315 -32.49 -6.67 -7.59
CA GLY A 315 -33.44 -5.86 -6.81
C GLY A 315 -32.81 -4.58 -6.30
N GLU A 316 -33.47 -3.91 -5.39
CA GLU A 316 -33.08 -2.61 -4.87
C GLU A 316 -32.27 -2.73 -3.56
N ILE A 317 -31.52 -1.68 -3.21
CA ILE A 317 -30.93 -1.58 -1.88
C ILE A 317 -32.05 -1.35 -0.86
N PRO A 318 -32.21 -2.20 0.17
CA PRO A 318 -33.23 -2.03 1.18
C PRO A 318 -33.14 -0.68 1.89
N GLY A 319 -34.26 0.03 2.05
CA GLY A 319 -34.32 1.35 2.67
C GLY A 319 -33.81 1.38 4.12
N SER A 320 -33.79 0.23 4.81
CA SER A 320 -33.24 0.10 6.18
C SER A 320 -31.77 0.54 6.30
N TYR A 321 -30.99 0.38 5.24
CA TYR A 321 -29.56 0.76 5.24
C TYR A 321 -29.33 2.28 5.25
N ALA A 322 -30.32 3.08 4.87
CA ALA A 322 -30.25 4.54 4.95
C ALA A 322 -30.01 5.05 6.39
N ASN A 323 -30.37 4.26 7.40
CA ASN A 323 -30.20 4.59 8.82
C ASN A 323 -29.01 3.86 9.46
N CYS A 324 -28.19 3.17 8.68
CA CYS A 324 -27.05 2.40 9.16
C CYS A 324 -25.82 3.28 9.45
N THR A 325 -25.91 4.14 10.46
CA THR A 325 -24.91 5.17 10.76
C THR A 325 -23.53 4.63 11.16
N THR A 326 -23.43 3.35 11.54
CA THR A 326 -22.15 2.69 11.89
C THR A 326 -21.37 2.19 10.69
N LEU A 327 -22.00 2.19 9.50
CA LEU A 327 -21.41 1.60 8.30
C LEU A 327 -20.22 2.44 7.82
N VAL A 328 -19.05 1.81 7.67
CA VAL A 328 -17.81 2.41 7.19
C VAL A 328 -17.55 2.05 5.73
N ARG A 329 -17.86 0.81 5.34
CA ARG A 329 -17.69 0.35 3.95
C ARG A 329 -18.97 -0.27 3.42
N PHE A 330 -19.49 0.33 2.36
CA PHE A 330 -20.64 -0.14 1.65
C PHE A 330 -20.23 -0.47 0.20
N ARG A 331 -20.07 -1.75 -0.14
CA ARG A 331 -19.58 -2.22 -1.43
C ARG A 331 -20.50 -3.30 -2.00
N VAL A 332 -21.21 -2.96 -3.05
CA VAL A 332 -22.11 -3.89 -3.78
C VAL A 332 -21.83 -3.85 -5.30
N SER A 333 -20.65 -3.35 -5.68
CA SER A 333 -20.25 -3.22 -7.09
C SER A 333 -20.25 -4.57 -7.84
N LYS A 334 -20.33 -4.51 -9.18
CA LYS A 334 -20.31 -5.68 -10.08
C LYS A 334 -21.41 -6.70 -9.73
N ASN A 335 -22.65 -6.21 -9.78
CA ASN A 335 -23.87 -7.00 -9.57
C ASN A 335 -24.93 -6.64 -10.62
N ARG A 336 -26.18 -6.99 -10.37
CA ARG A 336 -27.35 -6.64 -11.19
C ARG A 336 -28.40 -5.91 -10.33
N LEU A 337 -27.94 -5.14 -9.36
CA LEU A 337 -28.81 -4.34 -8.51
C LEU A 337 -29.37 -3.15 -9.32
N SER A 338 -30.58 -2.73 -8.99
CA SER A 338 -31.32 -1.73 -9.77
C SER A 338 -32.12 -0.81 -8.87
N GLY A 339 -32.83 0.14 -9.45
CA GLY A 339 -33.67 1.09 -8.72
C GLY A 339 -32.87 2.27 -8.17
N GLN A 340 -33.53 3.09 -7.37
CA GLN A 340 -32.93 4.26 -6.77
C GLN A 340 -32.25 3.95 -5.44
N VAL A 341 -31.09 4.54 -5.22
CA VAL A 341 -30.39 4.43 -3.93
C VAL A 341 -31.14 5.25 -2.88
N PRO A 342 -31.54 4.66 -1.73
CA PRO A 342 -32.19 5.39 -0.65
C PRO A 342 -31.38 6.60 -0.20
N GLY A 343 -32.00 7.80 -0.15
CA GLY A 343 -31.32 9.08 0.03
C GLY A 343 -30.36 9.11 1.23
N GLY A 344 -30.76 8.55 2.38
CA GLY A 344 -29.91 8.55 3.57
C GLY A 344 -28.60 7.78 3.43
N ILE A 345 -28.44 6.88 2.43
CA ILE A 345 -27.17 6.19 2.16
C ILE A 345 -26.09 7.19 1.72
N TRP A 346 -26.48 8.19 0.93
CA TRP A 346 -25.55 9.25 0.51
C TRP A 346 -24.98 10.03 1.70
N GLY A 347 -25.76 10.17 2.78
CA GLY A 347 -25.40 10.95 3.96
C GLY A 347 -24.87 10.14 5.15
N LEU A 348 -24.47 8.89 4.98
CA LEU A 348 -23.95 8.06 6.06
C LEU A 348 -22.70 8.70 6.69
N PRO A 349 -22.74 9.07 7.98
CA PRO A 349 -21.72 9.95 8.58
C PRO A 349 -20.35 9.29 8.75
N ASN A 350 -20.32 7.97 8.90
CA ASN A 350 -19.09 7.20 9.11
C ASN A 350 -18.63 6.44 7.87
N ALA A 351 -19.39 6.50 6.77
CA ALA A 351 -19.00 5.83 5.53
C ALA A 351 -17.73 6.47 4.94
N GLU A 352 -16.69 5.67 4.81
CA GLU A 352 -15.43 6.04 4.14
C GLU A 352 -15.43 5.66 2.67
N LEU A 353 -16.17 4.62 2.32
CA LEU A 353 -16.26 4.07 0.96
C LEU A 353 -17.69 3.65 0.64
N ILE A 354 -18.24 4.25 -0.42
CA ILE A 354 -19.47 3.83 -1.09
C ILE A 354 -19.11 3.39 -2.50
N ASP A 355 -19.27 2.09 -2.79
CA ASP A 355 -18.94 1.47 -4.06
C ASP A 355 -20.16 0.72 -4.60
N LEU A 356 -20.85 1.35 -5.57
CA LEU A 356 -22.05 0.87 -6.25
C LEU A 356 -21.78 0.58 -7.74
N ALA A 357 -20.52 0.63 -8.18
CA ALA A 357 -20.10 0.53 -9.56
C ALA A 357 -20.63 -0.74 -10.27
N GLU A 358 -20.72 -0.65 -11.59
CA GLU A 358 -21.08 -1.82 -12.44
C GLU A 358 -22.37 -2.53 -11.97
N ASN A 359 -23.47 -1.78 -11.96
CA ASN A 359 -24.82 -2.23 -11.64
C ASN A 359 -25.85 -1.55 -12.60
N ASP A 360 -27.13 -1.66 -12.29
CA ASP A 360 -28.23 -1.02 -13.03
C ASP A 360 -28.93 0.08 -12.20
N PHE A 361 -28.25 0.72 -11.25
CA PHE A 361 -28.82 1.78 -10.42
C PHE A 361 -29.18 3.03 -11.22
N GLU A 362 -30.25 3.70 -10.81
CA GLU A 362 -30.74 4.93 -11.45
C GLU A 362 -31.06 6.04 -10.44
N GLY A 363 -31.47 7.22 -10.95
CA GLY A 363 -31.83 8.36 -10.13
C GLY A 363 -30.63 9.23 -9.75
N PRO A 364 -30.85 10.28 -8.94
CA PRO A 364 -29.84 11.26 -8.61
C PRO A 364 -29.03 10.91 -7.34
N ILE A 365 -27.87 11.51 -7.21
CA ILE A 365 -27.20 11.71 -5.91
C ILE A 365 -27.97 12.82 -5.18
N THR A 366 -28.47 12.54 -3.95
CA THR A 366 -29.23 13.54 -3.19
C THR A 366 -28.31 14.53 -2.45
N SER A 367 -28.88 15.66 -2.01
CA SER A 367 -28.17 16.65 -1.20
C SER A 367 -27.65 16.11 0.14
N ASP A 368 -28.17 14.94 0.58
CA ASP A 368 -27.71 14.26 1.80
C ASP A 368 -26.22 13.92 1.78
N ILE A 369 -25.61 13.81 0.58
CA ILE A 369 -24.17 13.58 0.41
C ILE A 369 -23.32 14.59 1.19
N GLY A 370 -23.84 15.81 1.42
CA GLY A 370 -23.16 16.81 2.24
C GLY A 370 -23.00 16.44 3.72
N ASN A 371 -23.68 15.41 4.20
CA ASN A 371 -23.58 14.89 5.58
C ASN A 371 -22.49 13.83 5.71
N ALA A 372 -22.00 13.25 4.61
CA ALA A 372 -21.02 12.18 4.60
C ALA A 372 -19.59 12.70 4.84
N LYS A 373 -19.32 13.21 6.03
CA LYS A 373 -18.06 13.89 6.36
C LYS A 373 -16.82 12.98 6.32
N SER A 374 -16.99 11.67 6.50
CA SER A 374 -15.92 10.66 6.46
C SER A 374 -15.69 10.08 5.07
N LEU A 375 -16.56 10.38 4.09
CA LEU A 375 -16.53 9.75 2.77
C LEU A 375 -15.28 10.17 2.00
N ALA A 376 -14.41 9.19 1.79
CA ALA A 376 -13.17 9.35 1.03
C ALA A 376 -13.29 8.88 -0.42
N ASN A 377 -14.06 7.80 -0.66
CA ASN A 377 -14.17 7.21 -1.99
C ASN A 377 -15.64 7.01 -2.37
N LEU A 378 -16.01 7.57 -3.52
CA LEU A 378 -17.33 7.44 -4.13
C LEU A 378 -17.16 6.83 -5.53
N ALA A 379 -17.55 5.55 -5.70
CA ALA A 379 -17.46 4.81 -6.95
C ALA A 379 -18.87 4.44 -7.42
N LEU A 380 -19.32 5.07 -8.53
CA LEU A 380 -20.66 4.90 -9.11
C LEU A 380 -20.60 4.54 -10.61
N GLU A 381 -19.39 4.29 -11.13
CA GLU A 381 -19.17 4.11 -12.56
C GLU A 381 -20.00 2.97 -13.16
N LYS A 382 -20.34 3.09 -14.47
CA LYS A 382 -21.07 2.09 -15.24
C LYS A 382 -22.41 1.70 -14.61
N ASN A 383 -23.27 2.70 -14.46
CA ASN A 383 -24.65 2.58 -13.99
C ASN A 383 -25.58 3.44 -14.89
N ARG A 384 -26.81 3.68 -14.44
CA ARG A 384 -27.77 4.56 -15.08
C ARG A 384 -28.11 5.80 -14.22
N PHE A 385 -27.23 6.18 -13.29
CA PHE A 385 -27.43 7.36 -12.47
C PHE A 385 -27.62 8.59 -13.33
N SER A 386 -28.48 9.50 -12.90
CA SER A 386 -28.89 10.70 -13.65
C SER A 386 -29.11 11.87 -12.71
N GLY A 387 -29.41 13.05 -13.24
CA GLY A 387 -29.57 14.27 -12.46
C GLY A 387 -28.32 15.12 -12.47
N GLU A 388 -28.38 16.25 -11.80
CA GLU A 388 -27.25 17.16 -11.60
C GLU A 388 -26.42 16.72 -10.41
N LEU A 389 -25.14 17.01 -10.45
CA LEU A 389 -24.26 16.80 -9.30
C LEU A 389 -24.55 17.86 -8.23
N PRO A 390 -25.07 17.46 -7.04
CA PRO A 390 -25.46 18.43 -6.02
C PRO A 390 -24.26 19.21 -5.49
N SER A 391 -24.39 20.54 -5.35
CA SER A 391 -23.30 21.37 -4.81
C SER A 391 -22.89 20.97 -3.40
N GLN A 392 -23.79 20.33 -2.64
CA GLN A 392 -23.51 19.81 -1.30
C GLN A 392 -22.43 18.71 -1.27
N ILE A 393 -22.07 18.10 -2.42
CA ILE A 393 -20.98 17.12 -2.48
C ILE A 393 -19.67 17.70 -1.95
N THR A 394 -19.45 19.00 -2.10
CA THR A 394 -18.25 19.69 -1.59
C THR A 394 -18.20 19.76 -0.07
N ASN A 395 -19.35 19.60 0.61
CA ASN A 395 -19.38 19.48 2.06
C ASN A 395 -18.84 18.14 2.58
N ALA A 396 -18.75 17.12 1.74
CA ALA A 396 -18.05 15.86 2.06
C ALA A 396 -16.53 16.05 1.92
N SER A 397 -15.96 16.84 2.82
CA SER A 397 -14.60 17.40 2.74
C SER A 397 -13.47 16.36 2.78
N SER A 398 -13.77 15.09 3.13
CA SER A 398 -12.82 13.98 3.13
C SER A 398 -12.68 13.30 1.76
N LEU A 399 -13.43 13.71 0.73
CA LEU A 399 -13.40 13.07 -0.58
C LEU A 399 -12.01 13.15 -1.22
N VAL A 400 -11.50 11.98 -1.53
CA VAL A 400 -10.21 11.73 -2.20
C VAL A 400 -10.43 11.28 -3.64
N SER A 401 -11.44 10.43 -3.87
CA SER A 401 -11.76 9.90 -5.20
C SER A 401 -13.25 9.97 -5.48
N ILE A 402 -13.57 10.49 -6.66
CA ILE A 402 -14.94 10.53 -7.22
C ILE A 402 -14.89 9.90 -8.61
N ASP A 403 -15.57 8.77 -8.77
CA ASP A 403 -15.79 8.14 -10.07
C ASP A 403 -17.29 8.05 -10.37
N LEU A 404 -17.75 8.90 -11.29
CA LEU A 404 -19.14 8.92 -11.81
C LEU A 404 -19.20 8.49 -13.27
N SER A 405 -18.14 7.91 -13.80
CA SER A 405 -17.98 7.65 -15.22
C SER A 405 -19.05 6.68 -15.76
N TYR A 406 -19.34 6.82 -17.07
CA TYR A 406 -20.29 5.95 -17.80
C TYR A 406 -21.66 5.87 -17.12
N ASN A 407 -22.27 7.04 -16.91
CA ASN A 407 -23.61 7.23 -16.37
C ASN A 407 -24.42 8.21 -17.24
N GLN A 408 -25.48 8.79 -16.71
CA GLN A 408 -26.35 9.74 -17.41
C GLN A 408 -26.43 11.09 -16.69
N PHE A 409 -25.45 11.42 -15.85
CA PHE A 409 -25.39 12.73 -15.17
C PHE A 409 -25.34 13.88 -16.18
N TYR A 410 -26.02 14.98 -15.86
CA TYR A 410 -26.10 16.18 -16.70
C TYR A 410 -25.94 17.46 -15.87
N GLY A 411 -26.03 18.62 -16.54
CA GLY A 411 -25.83 19.91 -15.89
C GLY A 411 -24.36 20.26 -15.73
N GLU A 412 -24.07 21.25 -14.94
CA GLU A 412 -22.71 21.77 -14.73
C GLU A 412 -22.03 21.09 -13.53
N VAL A 413 -20.72 20.99 -13.56
CA VAL A 413 -19.94 20.65 -12.37
C VAL A 413 -19.98 21.84 -11.40
N PRO A 414 -20.35 21.66 -10.13
CA PRO A 414 -20.48 22.75 -9.18
C PRO A 414 -19.20 23.59 -9.06
N ALA A 415 -19.35 24.92 -9.13
CA ALA A 415 -18.21 25.84 -9.01
C ALA A 415 -17.48 25.74 -7.65
N THR A 416 -18.12 25.15 -6.64
CA THR A 416 -17.53 24.87 -5.32
C THR A 416 -16.61 23.65 -5.31
N ILE A 417 -16.47 22.89 -6.41
CA ILE A 417 -15.63 21.68 -6.48
C ILE A 417 -14.20 21.93 -5.98
N GLY A 418 -13.69 23.14 -6.15
CA GLY A 418 -12.37 23.59 -5.65
C GLY A 418 -12.22 23.59 -4.13
N GLU A 419 -13.29 23.39 -3.35
CA GLU A 419 -13.25 23.26 -1.90
C GLU A 419 -12.74 21.87 -1.45
N LEU A 420 -12.80 20.86 -2.33
CA LEU A 420 -12.31 19.50 -2.06
C LEU A 420 -10.78 19.44 -2.18
N LYS A 421 -10.08 19.89 -1.14
CA LYS A 421 -8.61 20.01 -1.14
C LYS A 421 -7.87 18.65 -1.12
N GLN A 422 -8.55 17.57 -0.70
CA GLN A 422 -8.00 16.21 -0.64
C GLN A 422 -8.28 15.41 -1.92
N LEU A 423 -9.08 15.97 -2.85
CA LEU A 423 -9.46 15.26 -4.07
C LEU A 423 -8.24 15.00 -4.94
N THR A 424 -7.95 13.72 -5.18
CA THR A 424 -6.85 13.25 -6.06
C THR A 424 -7.36 12.77 -7.41
N THR A 425 -8.57 12.24 -7.45
CA THR A 425 -9.15 11.59 -8.65
C THR A 425 -10.54 12.11 -8.91
N LEU A 426 -10.77 12.62 -10.12
CA LEU A 426 -12.08 13.07 -10.59
C LEU A 426 -12.37 12.49 -11.97
N TRP A 427 -13.21 11.45 -12.02
CA TRP A 427 -13.59 10.77 -13.24
C TRP A 427 -15.08 10.98 -13.54
N LEU A 428 -15.36 11.73 -14.61
CA LEU A 428 -16.70 12.10 -15.06
C LEU A 428 -16.98 11.65 -16.50
N GLN A 429 -16.06 10.91 -17.11
CA GLN A 429 -16.14 10.56 -18.54
C GLN A 429 -17.39 9.73 -18.87
N GLY A 430 -17.91 9.89 -20.13
CA GLY A 430 -19.04 9.11 -20.60
C GLY A 430 -20.37 9.49 -19.95
N ASN A 431 -20.61 10.76 -19.76
CA ASN A 431 -21.84 11.35 -19.20
C ASN A 431 -22.44 12.42 -20.14
N LYS A 432 -23.35 13.23 -19.63
CA LYS A 432 -23.99 14.36 -20.32
C LYS A 432 -23.70 15.71 -19.63
N PHE A 433 -22.59 15.80 -18.87
CA PHE A 433 -22.18 17.04 -18.24
C PHE A 433 -21.98 18.13 -19.29
N SER A 434 -22.31 19.37 -18.95
CA SER A 434 -22.32 20.54 -19.86
C SER A 434 -21.75 21.77 -19.17
N GLY A 435 -21.77 22.92 -19.88
CA GLY A 435 -21.22 24.15 -19.34
C GLY A 435 -19.70 24.20 -19.33
N PRO A 436 -19.11 25.22 -18.71
CA PRO A 436 -17.65 25.35 -18.61
C PRO A 436 -17.05 24.41 -17.56
N ILE A 437 -15.81 24.02 -17.76
CA ILE A 437 -15.00 23.41 -16.69
C ILE A 437 -14.76 24.50 -15.63
N PRO A 438 -15.10 24.28 -14.34
CA PRO A 438 -14.95 25.32 -13.32
C PRO A 438 -13.48 25.71 -13.12
N ASP A 439 -13.17 27.00 -13.13
CA ASP A 439 -11.81 27.52 -12.87
C ASP A 439 -11.34 27.17 -11.45
N SER A 440 -12.29 27.05 -10.50
CA SER A 440 -12.02 26.60 -9.12
C SER A 440 -11.41 25.19 -9.01
N LEU A 441 -11.56 24.33 -10.05
CA LEU A 441 -10.92 23.01 -10.07
C LEU A 441 -9.40 23.14 -9.93
N GLY A 442 -8.80 24.23 -10.43
CA GLY A 442 -7.40 24.57 -10.22
C GLY A 442 -7.01 24.83 -8.76
N SER A 443 -7.99 24.88 -7.84
CA SER A 443 -7.76 24.98 -6.39
C SER A 443 -7.69 23.64 -5.67
N CYS A 444 -7.97 22.51 -6.35
CA CYS A 444 -7.82 21.14 -5.80
C CYS A 444 -6.35 20.73 -5.84
N SER A 445 -5.54 21.23 -4.92
CA SER A 445 -4.06 21.10 -4.97
C SER A 445 -3.55 19.64 -4.96
N ALA A 446 -4.34 18.70 -4.48
CA ALA A 446 -3.99 17.28 -4.44
C ALA A 446 -4.36 16.51 -5.73
N ILE A 447 -5.09 17.14 -6.67
CA ILE A 447 -5.64 16.43 -7.81
C ILE A 447 -4.54 15.95 -8.74
N ASN A 448 -4.56 14.66 -9.04
CA ASN A 448 -3.60 13.94 -9.88
C ASN A 448 -4.23 13.50 -11.21
N ASP A 449 -5.47 13.01 -11.14
CA ASP A 449 -6.16 12.38 -12.26
C ASP A 449 -7.48 13.09 -12.54
N VAL A 450 -7.61 13.69 -13.73
CA VAL A 450 -8.83 14.32 -14.22
C VAL A 450 -9.24 13.69 -15.54
N ASN A 451 -10.40 13.03 -15.56
CA ASN A 451 -11.00 12.50 -16.77
C ASN A 451 -12.43 13.02 -16.95
N MET A 452 -12.60 13.94 -17.89
CA MET A 452 -13.89 14.54 -18.24
C MET A 452 -14.27 14.25 -19.71
N ALA A 453 -13.62 13.24 -20.31
CA ALA A 453 -13.84 12.91 -21.72
C ALA A 453 -15.29 12.49 -22.02
N GLN A 454 -15.68 12.54 -23.29
CA GLN A 454 -17.00 12.03 -23.74
C GLN A 454 -18.17 12.67 -22.97
N ASN A 455 -18.20 14.00 -22.94
CA ASN A 455 -19.25 14.82 -22.35
C ASN A 455 -19.63 15.95 -23.33
N THR A 456 -20.34 16.95 -22.84
CA THR A 456 -20.72 18.14 -23.62
C THR A 456 -20.15 19.45 -23.02
N PHE A 457 -19.03 19.35 -22.31
CA PHE A 457 -18.34 20.53 -21.75
C PHE A 457 -17.99 21.53 -22.84
N SER A 458 -18.18 22.83 -22.57
CA SER A 458 -17.97 23.92 -23.52
C SER A 458 -17.11 25.03 -22.92
N GLY A 459 -16.84 26.09 -23.70
CA GLY A 459 -15.98 27.17 -23.24
C GLY A 459 -14.49 26.83 -23.25
N PRO A 460 -13.65 27.70 -22.72
CA PRO A 460 -12.19 27.54 -22.73
C PRO A 460 -11.72 26.53 -21.68
N ILE A 461 -10.56 25.92 -21.92
CA ILE A 461 -9.85 25.15 -20.89
C ILE A 461 -9.33 26.12 -19.83
N PRO A 462 -9.64 25.95 -18.54
CA PRO A 462 -9.17 26.84 -17.49
C PRO A 462 -7.64 26.87 -17.40
N ALA A 463 -7.04 28.06 -17.41
CA ALA A 463 -5.59 28.22 -17.24
C ALA A 463 -5.10 27.75 -15.86
N SER A 464 -5.98 27.77 -14.86
CA SER A 464 -5.72 27.31 -13.49
C SER A 464 -5.35 25.82 -13.41
N LEU A 465 -5.79 24.97 -14.35
CA LEU A 465 -5.38 23.57 -14.42
C LEU A 465 -3.87 23.42 -14.60
N GLY A 466 -3.23 24.34 -15.34
CA GLY A 466 -1.78 24.35 -15.51
C GLY A 466 -0.99 24.73 -14.25
N SER A 467 -1.67 25.18 -13.20
CA SER A 467 -1.07 25.52 -11.90
C SER A 467 -1.15 24.38 -10.88
N LEU A 468 -1.82 23.26 -11.22
CA LEU A 468 -1.99 22.11 -10.35
C LEU A 468 -0.68 21.31 -10.20
N PRO A 469 -0.06 21.27 -9.01
CA PRO A 469 1.28 20.72 -8.85
C PRO A 469 1.35 19.20 -9.01
N ALA A 470 0.24 18.51 -8.73
CA ALA A 470 0.17 17.05 -8.72
C ALA A 470 -0.45 16.47 -9.99
N LEU A 471 -1.01 17.30 -10.89
CA LEU A 471 -1.75 16.83 -12.06
C LEU A 471 -0.84 16.05 -13.01
N ASN A 472 -1.20 14.81 -13.28
CA ASN A 472 -0.43 13.84 -14.02
C ASN A 472 -1.21 13.24 -15.20
N PHE A 473 -2.53 13.11 -15.04
CA PHE A 473 -3.45 12.58 -16.05
C PHE A 473 -4.54 13.60 -16.33
N LEU A 474 -4.63 14.08 -17.58
CA LEU A 474 -5.67 15.01 -18.02
C LEU A 474 -6.28 14.55 -19.34
N ASN A 475 -7.53 14.06 -19.28
CA ASN A 475 -8.30 13.70 -20.45
C ASN A 475 -9.58 14.56 -20.55
N LEU A 476 -9.61 15.45 -21.55
CA LEU A 476 -10.75 16.31 -21.87
C LEU A 476 -11.29 16.04 -23.28
N SER A 477 -10.92 14.89 -23.88
CA SER A 477 -11.25 14.55 -25.25
C SER A 477 -12.77 14.39 -25.46
N ARG A 478 -13.21 14.52 -26.73
CA ARG A 478 -14.62 14.31 -27.13
C ARG A 478 -15.61 15.18 -26.35
N ASN A 479 -15.35 16.51 -26.37
CA ASN A 479 -16.19 17.53 -25.78
C ASN A 479 -16.43 18.67 -26.77
N GLN A 480 -16.95 19.81 -26.33
CA GLN A 480 -17.18 21.00 -27.12
C GLN A 480 -16.31 22.17 -26.68
N LEU A 481 -15.16 21.89 -26.05
CA LEU A 481 -14.24 22.91 -25.55
C LEU A 481 -13.69 23.75 -26.70
N SER A 482 -13.55 25.04 -26.47
CA SER A 482 -13.17 26.02 -27.48
C SER A 482 -12.06 26.97 -27.01
N GLY A 483 -11.59 27.85 -27.89
CA GLY A 483 -10.50 28.77 -27.56
C GLY A 483 -9.13 28.12 -27.63
N PRO A 484 -8.07 28.85 -27.23
CA PRO A 484 -6.69 28.35 -27.29
C PRO A 484 -6.36 27.36 -26.18
N ILE A 485 -5.38 26.50 -26.41
CA ILE A 485 -4.77 25.67 -25.39
C ILE A 485 -4.00 26.60 -24.43
N PRO A 486 -4.31 26.61 -23.12
CA PRO A 486 -3.60 27.47 -22.18
C PRO A 486 -2.09 27.17 -22.14
N GLY A 487 -1.27 28.19 -22.27
CA GLY A 487 0.20 28.04 -22.18
C GLY A 487 0.67 27.51 -20.84
N THR A 488 -0.12 27.67 -19.77
CA THR A 488 0.17 27.14 -18.42
C THR A 488 0.19 25.60 -18.37
N LEU A 489 -0.53 24.90 -19.27
CA LEU A 489 -0.44 23.43 -19.36
C LEU A 489 0.95 22.93 -19.76
N SER A 490 1.74 23.78 -20.41
CA SER A 490 3.12 23.51 -20.79
C SER A 490 4.07 23.34 -19.62
N SER A 491 3.70 23.82 -18.43
CA SER A 491 4.50 23.68 -17.21
C SER A 491 4.31 22.31 -16.52
N LEU A 492 3.30 21.55 -16.93
CA LEU A 492 2.98 20.24 -16.37
C LEU A 492 3.75 19.13 -17.09
N ARG A 493 4.14 18.11 -16.33
CA ARG A 493 4.69 16.86 -16.87
C ARG A 493 3.62 15.78 -16.80
N LEU A 494 2.68 15.85 -17.74
CA LEU A 494 1.57 14.89 -17.79
C LEU A 494 2.04 13.55 -18.37
N ASN A 495 1.68 12.46 -17.72
CA ASN A 495 1.81 11.12 -18.29
C ASN A 495 0.82 10.90 -19.42
N LEU A 496 -0.39 11.47 -19.27
CA LEU A 496 -1.41 11.48 -20.29
C LEU A 496 -2.03 12.87 -20.41
N LEU A 497 -2.01 13.39 -21.64
CA LEU A 497 -2.80 14.55 -22.06
C LEU A 497 -3.62 14.13 -23.28
N ASP A 498 -4.95 14.25 -23.22
CA ASP A 498 -5.82 14.05 -24.38
C ASP A 498 -6.84 15.19 -24.46
N LEU A 499 -6.69 16.04 -25.48
CA LEU A 499 -7.58 17.16 -25.82
C LEU A 499 -8.29 16.93 -27.16
N SER A 500 -8.21 15.70 -27.71
CA SER A 500 -8.70 15.38 -29.05
C SER A 500 -10.22 15.56 -29.17
N ASN A 501 -10.69 15.75 -30.40
CA ASN A 501 -12.12 15.83 -30.72
C ASN A 501 -12.86 16.92 -29.89
N ASN A 502 -12.35 18.15 -29.96
CA ASN A 502 -12.93 19.35 -29.41
C ASN A 502 -13.05 20.46 -30.48
N ARG A 503 -13.30 21.71 -30.07
CA ARG A 503 -13.37 22.89 -30.96
C ARG A 503 -12.25 23.90 -30.65
N LEU A 504 -11.09 23.39 -30.22
CA LEU A 504 -9.94 24.21 -29.83
C LEU A 504 -9.35 24.92 -31.05
N THR A 505 -8.74 26.08 -30.81
CA THR A 505 -8.23 26.98 -31.86
C THR A 505 -6.85 27.55 -31.51
N GLY A 506 -6.11 28.03 -32.53
CA GLY A 506 -4.82 28.69 -32.32
C GLY A 506 -3.64 27.71 -32.31
N PRO A 507 -2.44 28.20 -31.95
CA PRO A 507 -1.23 27.39 -31.97
C PRO A 507 -1.17 26.37 -30.83
N ILE A 508 -0.71 25.18 -31.13
CA ILE A 508 -0.33 24.22 -30.11
C ILE A 508 0.97 24.70 -29.46
N PRO A 509 1.02 24.84 -28.10
CA PRO A 509 2.23 25.27 -27.40
C PRO A 509 3.45 24.40 -27.72
N GLU A 510 4.63 25.00 -27.98
CA GLU A 510 5.84 24.29 -28.43
C GLU A 510 6.30 23.22 -27.45
N THR A 511 6.16 23.44 -26.16
CA THR A 511 6.53 22.50 -25.09
C THR A 511 5.67 21.22 -25.07
N LEU A 512 4.49 21.25 -25.70
CA LEU A 512 3.62 20.09 -25.90
C LEU A 512 3.88 19.35 -27.22
N TRP A 513 4.89 19.75 -28.00
CA TRP A 513 5.28 19.07 -29.23
C TRP A 513 6.14 17.82 -28.91
N SER A 514 5.51 16.80 -28.34
CA SER A 514 6.15 15.52 -28.01
C SER A 514 5.45 14.40 -28.78
N GLU A 515 6.24 13.40 -29.20
CA GLU A 515 5.67 12.17 -29.77
C GLU A 515 4.74 11.45 -28.79
N ALA A 516 4.94 11.64 -27.48
CA ALA A 516 4.07 11.10 -26.43
C ALA A 516 2.63 11.63 -26.51
N TYR A 517 2.43 12.83 -27.11
CA TYR A 517 1.12 13.45 -27.29
C TYR A 517 0.66 13.43 -28.77
N ASN A 518 1.24 12.56 -29.57
CA ASN A 518 0.89 12.42 -31.00
C ASN A 518 -0.54 11.88 -31.10
N GLY A 519 -1.51 12.64 -31.46
CA GLY A 519 -2.93 12.29 -31.46
C GLY A 519 -3.73 13.02 -30.39
N SER A 520 -3.13 13.49 -29.31
CA SER A 520 -3.81 14.20 -28.21
C SER A 520 -4.54 15.49 -28.62
N PHE A 521 -4.21 16.04 -29.78
CA PHE A 521 -4.80 17.26 -30.33
C PHE A 521 -5.68 17.00 -31.55
N SER A 522 -5.77 15.76 -32.04
CA SER A 522 -6.50 15.39 -33.25
C SER A 522 -7.97 15.74 -33.15
N GLY A 523 -8.65 15.96 -34.32
CA GLY A 523 -10.07 16.30 -34.32
C GLY A 523 -10.41 17.73 -33.87
N ASN A 524 -9.41 18.64 -33.77
CA ASN A 524 -9.60 20.07 -33.50
C ASN A 524 -9.22 20.88 -34.77
N ALA A 525 -10.21 21.14 -35.61
CA ALA A 525 -9.97 21.79 -36.93
C ALA A 525 -9.35 23.21 -36.86
N GLY A 526 -9.48 23.86 -35.70
CA GLY A 526 -8.98 25.24 -35.49
C GLY A 526 -7.56 25.29 -34.94
N LEU A 527 -6.92 24.17 -34.60
CA LEU A 527 -5.55 24.14 -34.12
C LEU A 527 -4.55 24.18 -35.27
N CYS A 528 -3.43 24.83 -35.05
CA CYS A 528 -2.31 24.88 -36.00
C CYS A 528 -0.99 24.51 -35.34
N SER A 529 -0.04 23.97 -36.14
CA SER A 529 1.32 23.63 -35.68
C SER A 529 2.33 23.69 -36.82
N GLU A 530 3.54 24.09 -36.50
CA GLU A 530 4.64 24.06 -37.49
C GLU A 530 5.37 22.70 -37.54
N LYS A 531 5.30 21.93 -36.46
CA LYS A 531 6.09 20.68 -36.29
C LYS A 531 5.27 19.42 -36.26
N ILE A 532 4.00 19.47 -35.79
CA ILE A 532 3.16 18.26 -35.70
C ILE A 532 2.52 17.98 -37.08
N ARG A 533 2.75 16.82 -37.62
CA ARG A 533 2.17 16.39 -38.89
C ARG A 533 0.64 16.26 -38.77
N GLY A 534 -0.09 16.75 -39.79
CA GLY A 534 -1.55 16.69 -39.81
C GLY A 534 -2.28 17.95 -39.36
N PHE A 535 -1.56 18.97 -38.91
CA PHE A 535 -2.11 20.29 -38.56
C PHE A 535 -1.72 21.33 -39.62
N HIS A 536 -2.57 22.36 -39.82
CA HIS A 536 -2.27 23.49 -40.64
C HIS A 536 -1.07 24.26 -40.06
N ARG A 537 -0.25 24.88 -40.93
CA ARG A 537 0.78 25.83 -40.46
C ARG A 537 0.12 27.05 -39.85
N CYS A 538 0.64 27.53 -38.74
CA CYS A 538 0.17 28.76 -38.12
C CYS A 538 0.52 29.94 -39.04
N SER A 539 -0.47 30.49 -39.75
CA SER A 539 -0.31 31.70 -40.56
C SER A 539 -0.15 32.90 -39.63
N PRO A 540 0.84 33.77 -39.80
CA PRO A 540 0.87 35.04 -39.09
C PRO A 540 -0.34 35.85 -39.55
N GLN A 541 -1.33 36.06 -38.71
CA GLN A 541 -2.43 37.00 -39.00
C GLN A 541 -1.87 38.42 -39.06
N SER A 542 -1.44 38.85 -40.25
CA SER A 542 -1.19 40.27 -40.54
C SER A 542 -2.50 40.94 -40.97
N ASN A 543 -3.37 41.23 -40.05
CA ASN A 543 -4.48 42.11 -40.27
C ASN A 543 -4.30 43.37 -39.41
N THR A 544 -3.28 44.17 -39.73
CA THR A 544 -3.27 45.58 -39.38
C THR A 544 -3.47 46.37 -40.69
N PRO A 545 -4.58 47.11 -40.83
CA PRO A 545 -4.80 48.02 -41.97
C PRO A 545 -3.58 48.95 -42.11
N GLN A 546 -3.08 49.17 -43.33
CA GLN A 546 -1.95 50.03 -43.58
C GLN A 546 -2.05 51.42 -42.96
N HIS A 547 -3.28 51.98 -42.82
CA HIS A 547 -3.54 53.20 -42.08
C HIS A 547 -3.21 53.15 -40.59
N LEU A 548 -3.43 52.02 -39.93
CA LEU A 548 -3.12 51.87 -38.49
C LEU A 548 -1.57 51.81 -38.26
N ARG A 549 -0.81 51.22 -39.21
CA ARG A 549 0.67 51.22 -39.15
C ARG A 549 1.23 52.66 -39.24
N MET A 550 0.68 53.53 -40.14
CA MET A 550 1.10 54.90 -40.23
C MET A 550 0.74 55.72 -38.98
N VAL A 551 -0.43 55.49 -38.40
CA VAL A 551 -0.87 56.15 -37.13
C VAL A 551 -0.01 55.65 -35.95
N LEU A 552 0.30 54.36 -35.87
CA LEU A 552 1.18 53.79 -34.82
C LEU A 552 2.63 54.31 -34.99
N LEU A 553 3.12 54.51 -36.23
CA LEU A 553 4.47 55.04 -36.49
C LEU A 553 4.57 56.52 -36.08
N LEU A 554 3.51 57.33 -36.32
CA LEU A 554 3.42 58.71 -35.88
C LEU A 554 3.25 58.81 -34.34
N LEU A 555 2.49 57.90 -33.70
CA LEU A 555 2.38 57.80 -32.26
C LEU A 555 3.70 57.33 -31.63
N MET A 556 4.45 56.44 -32.29
CA MET A 556 5.75 55.99 -31.80
C MET A 556 6.79 57.12 -31.81
N VAL A 557 6.82 57.95 -32.86
CA VAL A 557 7.68 59.15 -32.93
C VAL A 557 7.31 60.15 -31.88
N ALA A 558 6.02 60.37 -31.65
CA ALA A 558 5.51 61.27 -30.57
C ALA A 558 5.82 60.73 -29.17
N THR A 559 5.70 59.40 -28.95
CA THR A 559 6.04 58.77 -27.67
C THR A 559 7.54 58.75 -27.41
N VAL A 560 8.36 58.57 -28.41
CA VAL A 560 9.84 58.67 -28.29
C VAL A 560 10.24 60.10 -27.92
N ALA A 561 9.64 61.12 -28.51
CA ALA A 561 9.89 62.52 -28.13
C ALA A 561 9.39 62.83 -26.68
N LEU A 562 8.28 62.22 -26.27
CA LEU A 562 7.76 62.32 -24.90
C LEU A 562 8.62 61.53 -23.90
N LEU A 563 9.11 60.37 -24.30
CA LEU A 563 9.98 59.53 -23.44
C LEU A 563 11.37 60.14 -23.26
N VAL A 564 11.91 60.84 -24.24
CA VAL A 564 13.17 61.59 -24.09
C VAL A 564 13.00 62.74 -23.11
N SER A 565 11.87 63.42 -23.10
CA SER A 565 11.55 64.46 -22.14
C SER A 565 11.21 63.95 -20.74
N LEU A 566 10.52 62.81 -20.64
CA LEU A 566 10.24 62.11 -19.38
C LEU A 566 11.47 61.34 -18.86
N GLY A 567 12.36 60.84 -19.73
CA GLY A 567 13.62 60.19 -19.36
C GLY A 567 14.58 61.11 -18.58
N GLY A 568 14.56 62.45 -18.93
CA GLY A 568 15.29 63.45 -18.18
C GLY A 568 14.72 63.72 -16.77
N LEU A 569 13.41 63.63 -16.63
CA LEU A 569 12.71 63.75 -15.32
C LEU A 569 12.79 62.44 -14.48
N CYS A 570 12.75 61.28 -15.10
CA CYS A 570 12.91 59.98 -14.41
C CYS A 570 14.34 59.71 -13.93
N TYR A 571 15.37 60.23 -14.65
CA TYR A 571 16.76 60.14 -14.21
C TYR A 571 17.00 60.86 -12.88
N LEU A 572 16.26 61.95 -12.61
CA LEU A 572 16.30 62.69 -11.36
C LEU A 572 15.44 62.04 -10.23
N LYS A 573 14.47 61.18 -10.61
CA LYS A 573 13.60 60.51 -9.62
C LYS A 573 14.06 59.11 -9.27
N LYS A 574 14.96 58.48 -10.05
CA LYS A 574 15.49 57.11 -9.85
C LYS A 574 16.59 57.03 -8.78
N LYS A 575 16.76 58.10 -7.97
CA LYS A 575 17.66 58.07 -6.82
C LYS A 575 16.97 57.76 -5.47
N GLY A 576 15.70 57.36 -5.53
CA GLY A 576 14.98 57.11 -4.30
C GLY A 576 13.75 56.24 -4.45
N GLU A 577 13.88 55.02 -4.90
CA GLU A 577 12.93 53.95 -4.59
C GLU A 577 13.42 52.66 -5.31
N ARG A 578 14.32 51.94 -4.71
CA ARG A 578 14.47 50.50 -4.91
C ARG A 578 13.36 49.83 -4.14
N ILE A 579 12.24 49.55 -4.80
CA ILE A 579 11.29 48.55 -4.28
C ILE A 579 12.00 47.22 -4.42
N GLY A 580 12.42 46.67 -3.29
CA GLY A 580 13.15 45.41 -3.24
C GLY A 580 12.30 44.23 -3.68
N GLU A 581 12.82 43.48 -4.62
CA GLU A 581 12.55 42.03 -4.61
C GLU A 581 12.83 41.55 -3.17
N ARG A 582 11.83 40.97 -2.50
CA ARG A 582 12.05 40.30 -1.20
C ARG A 582 13.05 39.19 -1.42
N SER A 583 14.26 39.46 -1.07
CA SER A 583 15.32 38.42 -0.93
C SER A 583 14.88 37.48 0.18
N LEU A 584 14.97 36.17 -0.06
CA LEU A 584 14.81 35.12 0.95
C LEU A 584 15.72 35.27 2.19
N LYS A 585 16.57 36.33 2.21
CA LYS A 585 17.55 36.60 3.28
C LYS A 585 17.02 37.39 4.50
N GLU A 586 15.75 37.86 4.49
CA GLU A 586 15.23 38.67 5.62
C GLU A 586 14.58 37.86 6.75
N ASP A 587 14.32 36.53 6.55
CA ASP A 587 13.74 35.65 7.56
C ASP A 587 14.84 34.92 8.33
N SER A 588 14.66 34.74 9.65
CA SER A 588 15.54 33.87 10.45
C SER A 588 15.27 32.39 10.09
N TRP A 589 16.24 31.74 9.46
CA TRP A 589 16.17 30.34 9.07
C TRP A 589 16.71 29.42 10.18
N ASP A 590 15.97 28.34 10.48
CA ASP A 590 16.40 27.27 11.41
C ASP A 590 17.01 26.13 10.58
N VAL A 591 18.32 25.91 10.77
CA VAL A 591 19.10 24.88 10.06
C VAL A 591 19.32 23.67 10.96
N LYS A 592 18.82 22.49 10.53
CA LYS A 592 19.09 21.20 11.18
C LYS A 592 20.00 20.36 10.29
N SER A 593 21.24 20.17 10.73
CA SER A 593 22.23 19.37 10.02
C SER A 593 22.17 17.91 10.45
N PHE A 594 22.25 16.98 9.48
CA PHE A 594 22.29 15.53 9.69
C PHE A 594 23.63 14.92 9.26
N HIS A 595 24.48 15.74 8.60
CA HIS A 595 25.84 15.40 8.18
C HIS A 595 26.75 16.61 8.35
N VAL A 596 28.05 16.40 8.29
CA VAL A 596 29.02 17.50 8.22
C VAL A 596 28.78 18.27 6.93
N LEU A 597 28.41 19.55 7.06
CA LEU A 597 28.14 20.41 5.92
C LEU A 597 29.46 21.04 5.43
N THR A 598 29.62 21.07 4.11
CA THR A 598 30.73 21.74 3.42
C THR A 598 30.28 22.99 2.67
N PHE A 599 29.09 23.47 2.97
CA PHE A 599 28.41 24.62 2.37
C PHE A 599 27.62 25.39 3.43
N THR A 600 27.28 26.63 3.13
CA THR A 600 26.51 27.52 4.01
C THR A 600 25.04 27.59 3.58
N GLU A 601 24.17 28.06 4.47
CA GLU A 601 22.74 28.28 4.16
C GLU A 601 22.53 29.34 3.10
N ASP A 602 23.37 30.42 3.12
CA ASP A 602 23.32 31.50 2.14
C ASP A 602 23.60 31.01 0.71
N GLU A 603 24.57 30.10 0.53
CA GLU A 603 24.86 29.50 -0.79
C GLU A 603 23.64 28.73 -1.35
N ILE A 604 22.87 28.07 -0.47
CA ILE A 604 21.64 27.35 -0.87
C ILE A 604 20.53 28.35 -1.22
N LEU A 605 20.29 29.34 -0.38
CA LEU A 605 19.21 30.34 -0.57
C LEU A 605 19.43 31.17 -1.82
N ASP A 606 20.66 31.61 -2.09
CA ASP A 606 21.03 32.39 -3.27
C ASP A 606 20.90 31.61 -4.59
N SER A 607 20.91 30.28 -4.52
CA SER A 607 20.85 29.38 -5.67
C SER A 607 19.43 28.93 -6.00
N ILE A 608 18.42 29.23 -5.18
CA ILE A 608 17.00 28.90 -5.45
C ILE A 608 16.43 29.90 -6.46
N LYS A 609 16.70 29.69 -7.74
CA LYS A 609 16.25 30.50 -8.85
C LYS A 609 15.55 29.64 -9.90
N GLN A 610 14.67 30.26 -10.68
CA GLN A 610 13.92 29.56 -11.74
C GLN A 610 14.84 28.85 -12.76
N GLU A 611 16.01 29.38 -13.02
CA GLU A 611 17.02 28.79 -13.92
C GLU A 611 17.63 27.47 -13.42
N ASN A 612 17.64 27.27 -12.09
CA ASN A 612 18.19 26.09 -11.42
C ASN A 612 17.12 25.02 -11.13
N LEU A 613 15.89 25.26 -11.55
CA LEU A 613 14.78 24.35 -11.33
C LEU A 613 14.91 23.10 -12.20
N ILE A 614 15.02 21.92 -11.57
CA ILE A 614 15.17 20.62 -12.25
C ILE A 614 13.94 19.73 -12.12
N GLY A 615 13.06 20.00 -11.17
CA GLY A 615 11.84 19.22 -10.96
C GLY A 615 10.74 20.00 -10.30
N LYS A 616 9.48 19.73 -10.69
CA LYS A 616 8.27 20.18 -10.02
C LYS A 616 7.45 18.95 -9.68
N GLY A 617 7.00 18.82 -8.43
CA GLY A 617 6.16 17.71 -7.99
C GLY A 617 5.17 18.14 -6.94
N GLY A 618 4.24 17.23 -6.58
CA GLY A 618 3.25 17.47 -5.53
C GLY A 618 3.87 17.78 -4.17
N SER A 619 5.06 17.25 -3.92
CA SER A 619 5.80 17.45 -2.65
C SER A 619 6.72 18.69 -2.67
N GLY A 620 6.73 19.53 -3.72
CA GLY A 620 7.54 20.75 -3.83
C GLY A 620 8.37 20.87 -5.11
N ASN A 621 9.10 21.98 -5.24
CA ASN A 621 10.02 22.21 -6.34
C ASN A 621 11.44 21.75 -5.98
N VAL A 622 12.14 21.13 -6.92
CA VAL A 622 13.52 20.68 -6.75
C VAL A 622 14.46 21.50 -7.62
N TYR A 623 15.51 22.04 -6.99
CA TYR A 623 16.51 22.88 -7.63
C TYR A 623 17.87 22.17 -7.60
N ARG A 624 18.65 22.31 -8.66
CA ARG A 624 20.08 21.93 -8.70
C ARG A 624 20.90 23.10 -8.20
N VAL A 625 21.69 22.89 -7.19
CA VAL A 625 22.49 23.92 -6.54
C VAL A 625 23.96 23.51 -6.57
N ALA A 626 24.80 24.33 -7.19
CA ALA A 626 26.25 24.15 -7.15
C ALA A 626 26.81 24.92 -5.96
N VAL A 627 27.60 24.25 -5.10
CA VAL A 627 28.21 24.84 -3.91
C VAL A 627 29.71 24.55 -3.86
N GLY A 628 30.51 25.55 -3.48
CA GLY A 628 31.94 25.41 -3.28
C GLY A 628 32.68 24.83 -4.50
N ASN A 629 33.63 23.89 -4.28
CA ASN A 629 34.45 23.26 -5.29
C ASN A 629 33.68 22.19 -6.09
N ASP A 630 32.85 22.61 -7.04
CA ASP A 630 32.10 21.74 -7.99
C ASP A 630 31.18 20.67 -7.37
N LYS A 631 30.80 20.83 -6.11
CA LYS A 631 29.82 19.93 -5.49
C LYS A 631 28.40 20.35 -5.86
N GLU A 632 27.60 19.39 -6.38
CA GLU A 632 26.22 19.62 -6.73
C GLU A 632 25.27 19.02 -5.69
N LEU A 633 24.21 19.76 -5.38
CA LEU A 633 23.16 19.38 -4.44
C LEU A 633 21.80 19.48 -5.10
N ALA A 634 20.84 18.69 -4.60
CA ALA A 634 19.43 18.83 -4.94
C ALA A 634 18.69 19.45 -3.74
N VAL A 635 17.98 20.53 -3.97
CA VAL A 635 17.23 21.24 -2.93
C VAL A 635 15.73 21.19 -3.23
N LYS A 636 15.00 20.49 -2.39
CA LYS A 636 13.54 20.39 -2.47
C LYS A 636 12.91 21.49 -1.64
N HIS A 637 12.18 22.40 -2.27
CA HIS A 637 11.52 23.54 -1.64
C HIS A 637 10.03 23.27 -1.46
N ILE A 638 9.58 23.30 -0.22
CA ILE A 638 8.20 23.04 0.20
C ILE A 638 7.64 24.32 0.79
N TRP A 639 6.53 24.87 0.22
CA TRP A 639 5.84 26.05 0.74
C TRP A 639 4.79 25.67 1.78
N HIS A 640 4.68 26.45 2.84
CA HIS A 640 3.56 26.40 3.75
C HIS A 640 2.41 27.23 3.14
N SER A 641 1.27 26.62 2.84
CA SER A 641 0.11 27.34 2.32
C SER A 641 -0.53 28.14 3.46
N ASP A 642 -0.29 29.46 3.49
CA ASP A 642 -1.16 30.37 4.23
C ASP A 642 -2.35 30.78 3.36
N ASP A 643 -3.54 30.74 3.98
CA ASP A 643 -4.81 31.21 3.45
C ASP A 643 -4.68 32.67 2.90
N TYR A 644 -4.66 32.80 1.57
CA TYR A 644 -4.88 34.10 0.93
C TYR A 644 -6.36 34.50 1.02
N GLY A 645 -6.73 35.12 2.13
CA GLY A 645 -8.05 35.66 2.38
C GLY A 645 -7.96 36.88 3.28
N GLY A 646 -7.55 38.02 2.71
CA GLY A 646 -7.43 39.27 3.45
C GLY A 646 -8.75 39.74 4.03
N ARG A 647 -8.78 39.86 5.37
CA ARG A 647 -9.46 40.96 6.12
C ARG A 647 -8.92 41.00 7.55
N LYS A 648 -8.10 42.01 7.82
CA LYS A 648 -7.81 42.46 9.21
C LYS A 648 -9.12 42.72 9.93
N LYS A 649 -9.47 41.93 10.95
CA LYS A 649 -10.34 42.36 12.04
C LYS A 649 -9.49 42.55 13.30
N MET A 650 -9.47 43.80 13.71
CA MET A 650 -8.90 44.34 14.92
C MET A 650 -9.73 43.86 16.14
N GLY A 651 -9.03 43.39 17.18
CA GLY A 651 -9.50 43.42 18.56
C GLY A 651 -10.14 42.14 19.10
N SER A 652 -9.39 41.29 19.77
CA SER A 652 -9.73 40.72 21.09
C SER A 652 -8.52 39.97 21.68
N SER A 653 -8.16 40.40 22.87
CA SER A 653 -7.10 39.84 23.73
C SER A 653 -7.50 38.52 24.32
N THR A 654 -6.72 37.43 24.03
CA THR A 654 -6.57 36.26 24.91
C THR A 654 -5.32 35.44 24.52
N PRO A 655 -4.76 34.57 25.37
CA PRO A 655 -3.33 34.53 25.63
C PRO A 655 -2.51 33.65 24.66
N ILE A 656 -1.26 34.05 24.55
CA ILE A 656 -0.11 33.42 23.92
C ILE A 656 0.03 31.95 24.38
N LEU A 657 -0.45 30.98 23.60
CA LEU A 657 -0.01 29.58 23.62
C LEU A 657 -0.81 28.72 22.62
N ALA A 658 -0.83 29.04 21.32
CA ALA A 658 -1.17 28.09 20.22
C ALA A 658 -1.15 28.80 18.85
N ARG A 659 0.02 29.05 18.29
CA ARG A 659 0.22 29.18 16.84
C ARG A 659 1.68 28.82 16.53
N ARG A 660 2.04 27.55 16.67
CA ARG A 660 3.08 26.95 15.84
C ARG A 660 2.43 26.65 14.49
N GLY A 661 2.90 27.31 13.44
CA GLY A 661 2.54 27.01 12.07
C GLY A 661 2.68 25.50 11.84
N THR A 662 1.66 24.87 11.28
CA THR A 662 1.69 23.45 10.94
C THR A 662 2.68 23.27 9.79
N LYS A 663 3.91 22.88 10.09
CA LYS A 663 4.87 22.36 9.10
C LYS A 663 4.17 21.25 8.33
N SER A 664 4.38 21.20 7.00
CA SER A 664 3.80 20.15 6.16
C SER A 664 4.09 18.77 6.76
N ARG A 665 3.08 17.93 6.89
CA ARG A 665 3.25 16.56 7.41
C ARG A 665 4.25 15.75 6.59
N GLU A 666 4.34 16.03 5.30
CA GLU A 666 5.29 15.39 4.38
C GLU A 666 6.73 15.79 4.70
N PHE A 667 6.98 17.08 4.97
CA PHE A 667 8.28 17.57 5.39
C PHE A 667 8.74 16.90 6.70
N GLU A 668 7.85 16.85 7.71
CA GLU A 668 8.16 16.22 8.99
C GLU A 668 8.44 14.73 8.84
N ALA A 669 7.63 14.01 8.03
CA ALA A 669 7.84 12.58 7.76
C ALA A 669 9.17 12.32 7.06
N GLU A 670 9.55 13.14 6.07
CA GLU A 670 10.78 13.01 5.31
C GLU A 670 12.01 13.30 6.18
N VAL A 671 11.97 14.36 7.00
CA VAL A 671 13.02 14.69 7.96
C VAL A 671 13.16 13.61 9.02
N GLN A 672 12.04 13.18 9.64
CA GLN A 672 12.05 12.17 10.70
C GLN A 672 12.62 10.84 10.19
N THR A 673 12.31 10.48 8.95
CA THR A 673 12.75 9.22 8.34
C THR A 673 14.23 9.30 7.94
N LEU A 674 14.63 10.27 7.12
CA LEU A 674 15.96 10.33 6.51
C LEU A 674 17.05 10.82 7.46
N SER A 675 16.70 11.51 8.55
CA SER A 675 17.70 12.00 9.52
C SER A 675 18.56 10.89 10.12
N SER A 676 18.02 9.69 10.28
CA SER A 676 18.68 8.53 10.88
C SER A 676 19.14 7.46 9.89
N ILE A 677 18.65 7.48 8.65
CA ILE A 677 18.95 6.45 7.64
C ILE A 677 20.34 6.69 7.03
N ARG A 678 21.11 5.60 6.93
CA ARG A 678 22.47 5.59 6.31
C ARG A 678 22.62 4.30 5.51
N HIS A 679 22.29 4.35 4.23
CA HIS A 679 22.41 3.20 3.32
C HIS A 679 22.79 3.65 1.92
N ILE A 680 23.63 2.85 1.24
CA ILE A 680 24.14 3.18 -0.10
C ILE A 680 23.03 3.29 -1.18
N ASN A 681 21.91 2.61 -1.01
CA ASN A 681 20.79 2.64 -1.95
C ASN A 681 19.61 3.49 -1.45
N VAL A 682 19.84 4.40 -0.51
CA VAL A 682 18.87 5.40 -0.04
C VAL A 682 19.47 6.79 -0.20
N VAL A 683 18.69 7.74 -0.68
CA VAL A 683 19.14 9.12 -0.90
C VAL A 683 19.62 9.75 0.40
N LYS A 684 20.70 10.50 0.33
CA LYS A 684 21.30 11.15 1.48
C LYS A 684 20.73 12.55 1.69
N LEU A 685 20.12 12.79 2.85
CA LEU A 685 19.68 14.10 3.30
C LEU A 685 20.81 14.76 4.12
N TYR A 686 21.32 15.90 3.66
CA TYR A 686 22.39 16.65 4.34
C TYR A 686 21.89 17.50 5.49
N CYS A 687 20.86 18.31 5.22
CA CYS A 687 20.24 19.18 6.22
C CYS A 687 18.81 19.54 5.82
N SER A 688 18.05 20.08 6.76
CA SER A 688 16.80 20.80 6.52
C SER A 688 16.94 22.24 6.97
N ILE A 689 16.40 23.17 6.18
CA ILE A 689 16.44 24.61 6.45
C ILE A 689 14.98 25.06 6.44
N SER A 690 14.50 25.70 7.51
CA SER A 690 13.08 26.06 7.61
C SER A 690 12.89 27.46 8.17
N SER A 691 11.90 28.19 7.60
CA SER A 691 11.38 29.46 8.08
C SER A 691 9.90 29.34 8.45
N GLU A 692 9.23 30.46 8.76
CA GLU A 692 7.79 30.46 9.02
C GLU A 692 6.97 30.06 7.78
N ASP A 693 7.41 30.47 6.60
CA ASP A 693 6.64 30.32 5.35
C ASP A 693 7.16 29.22 4.42
N SER A 694 8.36 28.72 4.63
CA SER A 694 9.07 27.82 3.71
C SER A 694 9.91 26.78 4.41
N SER A 695 10.06 25.60 3.79
CA SER A 695 10.99 24.56 4.22
C SER A 695 11.80 24.02 3.05
N LEU A 696 13.09 23.82 3.26
CA LEU A 696 14.02 23.29 2.29
C LEU A 696 14.61 21.97 2.80
N LEU A 697 14.70 20.98 1.94
CA LEU A 697 15.43 19.73 2.18
C LEU A 697 16.60 19.64 1.21
N VAL A 698 17.81 19.47 1.73
CA VAL A 698 19.05 19.47 0.96
C VAL A 698 19.63 18.07 0.85
N TYR A 699 19.64 17.55 -0.38
CA TYR A 699 20.07 16.18 -0.71
C TYR A 699 21.34 16.15 -1.55
N GLU A 700 21.92 14.95 -1.66
CA GLU A 700 22.88 14.65 -2.72
C GLU A 700 22.19 14.77 -4.09
N TYR A 701 22.92 15.27 -5.10
CA TYR A 701 22.38 15.40 -6.45
C TYR A 701 22.58 14.10 -7.25
N MET A 702 21.55 13.69 -7.99
CA MET A 702 21.54 12.48 -8.83
C MET A 702 21.58 12.87 -10.32
N PRO A 703 22.77 12.85 -10.96
CA PRO A 703 22.94 13.42 -12.31
C PRO A 703 22.21 12.63 -13.41
N ASN A 704 21.92 11.35 -13.17
CA ASN A 704 21.26 10.49 -14.14
C ASN A 704 19.72 10.49 -14.02
N GLY A 705 19.15 11.34 -13.16
CA GLY A 705 17.70 11.48 -12.98
C GLY A 705 17.06 10.25 -12.37
N SER A 706 15.78 9.99 -12.68
CA SER A 706 15.04 8.84 -12.17
C SER A 706 15.10 7.64 -13.12
N LEU A 707 14.84 6.46 -12.61
CA LEU A 707 14.65 5.24 -13.39
C LEU A 707 13.52 5.40 -14.41
N TRP A 708 12.44 6.11 -14.04
CA TRP A 708 11.37 6.47 -14.97
C TRP A 708 11.89 7.26 -16.18
N ASP A 709 12.72 8.27 -15.95
CA ASP A 709 13.28 9.10 -17.01
C ASP A 709 14.12 8.27 -17.99
N ARG A 710 14.78 7.21 -17.51
CA ARG A 710 15.61 6.33 -18.32
C ARG A 710 14.82 5.28 -19.08
N LEU A 711 13.76 4.74 -18.51
CA LEU A 711 12.94 3.70 -19.15
C LEU A 711 11.90 4.28 -20.12
N HIS A 712 11.27 5.42 -19.78
CA HIS A 712 10.03 5.87 -20.39
C HIS A 712 10.07 7.26 -21.03
N SER A 713 11.16 8.02 -20.90
CA SER A 713 11.27 9.34 -21.54
C SER A 713 11.74 9.26 -22.99
N CYS A 714 11.42 10.30 -23.77
CA CYS A 714 11.75 10.39 -25.19
C CYS A 714 13.26 10.47 -25.50
N LYS A 715 14.09 10.77 -24.51
CA LYS A 715 15.55 10.73 -24.61
C LYS A 715 16.07 9.38 -24.12
N LYS A 716 15.65 8.28 -24.75
CA LYS A 716 16.10 6.94 -24.40
C LYS A 716 17.63 6.83 -24.52
N ILE A 717 18.32 6.94 -23.38
CA ILE A 717 19.62 6.30 -23.22
C ILE A 717 19.25 4.87 -22.80
N SER A 718 19.39 3.92 -23.72
CA SER A 718 19.00 2.53 -23.43
C SER A 718 19.84 2.00 -22.28
N LEU A 719 19.17 1.60 -21.20
CA LEU A 719 19.78 0.81 -20.15
C LEU A 719 19.95 -0.62 -20.70
N ASP A 720 21.17 -1.14 -20.69
CA ASP A 720 21.43 -2.55 -20.96
C ASP A 720 20.86 -3.44 -19.85
N TRP A 721 20.86 -4.75 -20.07
CA TRP A 721 20.27 -5.68 -19.11
C TRP A 721 21.05 -5.71 -17.79
N GLU A 722 22.35 -5.67 -17.85
CA GLU A 722 23.21 -5.68 -16.67
C GLU A 722 22.91 -4.49 -15.75
N THR A 723 22.81 -3.29 -16.33
CA THR A 723 22.44 -2.08 -15.58
C THR A 723 21.02 -2.18 -15.01
N ARG A 724 20.04 -2.68 -15.79
CA ARG A 724 18.66 -2.88 -15.29
C ARG A 724 18.64 -3.85 -14.12
N TYR A 725 19.43 -4.92 -14.19
CA TYR A 725 19.54 -5.90 -13.12
C TYR A 725 20.22 -5.31 -11.88
N GLU A 726 21.30 -4.54 -12.03
CA GLU A 726 21.95 -3.87 -10.91
C GLU A 726 21.04 -2.85 -10.22
N VAL A 727 20.24 -2.12 -11.02
CA VAL A 727 19.21 -1.21 -10.51
C VAL A 727 18.15 -1.99 -9.73
N ALA A 728 17.66 -3.11 -10.24
CA ALA A 728 16.72 -3.97 -9.52
C ALA A 728 17.27 -4.45 -8.17
N LEU A 729 18.49 -5.01 -8.17
CA LEU A 729 19.12 -5.55 -6.99
C LEU A 729 19.45 -4.45 -5.96
N GLY A 730 19.99 -3.32 -6.39
CA GLY A 730 20.33 -2.21 -5.49
C GLY A 730 19.08 -1.58 -4.87
N ALA A 731 18.03 -1.37 -5.64
CA ALA A 731 16.76 -0.86 -5.10
C ALA A 731 16.12 -1.85 -4.10
N ALA A 732 16.18 -3.18 -4.39
CA ALA A 732 15.74 -4.20 -3.45
C ALA A 732 16.52 -4.14 -2.13
N LYS A 733 17.86 -3.98 -2.16
CA LYS A 733 18.71 -3.82 -0.97
C LYS A 733 18.37 -2.55 -0.17
N GLY A 734 18.03 -1.47 -0.87
CA GLY A 734 17.54 -0.25 -0.22
C GLY A 734 16.24 -0.49 0.56
N LEU A 735 15.27 -1.16 -0.06
CA LEU A 735 13.99 -1.50 0.59
C LEU A 735 14.17 -2.55 1.70
N GLU A 736 15.05 -3.53 1.50
CA GLU A 736 15.40 -4.50 2.56
C GLU A 736 15.92 -3.79 3.79
N TYR A 737 16.83 -2.82 3.62
CA TYR A 737 17.35 -2.03 4.72
C TYR A 737 16.26 -1.24 5.45
N LEU A 738 15.34 -0.61 4.71
CA LEU A 738 14.20 0.12 5.30
C LEU A 738 13.28 -0.78 6.13
N HIS A 739 12.99 -2.00 5.64
CA HIS A 739 12.09 -2.92 6.29
C HIS A 739 12.74 -3.69 7.45
N HIS A 740 14.04 -4.02 7.36
CA HIS A 740 14.69 -4.98 8.25
C HIS A 740 16.02 -4.51 8.84
N GLY A 741 16.60 -3.43 8.35
CA GLY A 741 17.91 -2.90 8.79
C GLY A 741 17.83 -1.67 9.69
N CYS A 742 16.65 -1.03 9.79
CA CYS A 742 16.42 0.10 10.69
C CYS A 742 16.01 -0.37 12.09
N ASP A 743 16.30 0.41 13.14
CA ASP A 743 15.84 0.15 14.51
C ASP A 743 14.31 -0.06 14.60
N ARG A 744 13.58 0.62 13.73
CA ARG A 744 12.14 0.45 13.52
C ARG A 744 11.88 0.34 12.03
N PRO A 745 11.05 -0.63 11.59
CA PRO A 745 10.72 -0.77 10.18
C PRO A 745 10.15 0.53 9.61
N VAL A 746 10.64 0.91 8.44
CA VAL A 746 10.17 2.07 7.68
C VAL A 746 9.45 1.56 6.45
N ILE A 747 8.18 1.88 6.30
CA ILE A 747 7.38 1.57 5.12
C ILE A 747 7.35 2.82 4.25
N HIS A 748 7.79 2.69 3.00
CA HIS A 748 7.97 3.83 2.07
C HIS A 748 6.63 4.37 1.55
N ARG A 749 5.69 3.49 1.18
CA ARG A 749 4.32 3.77 0.71
C ARG A 749 4.18 4.40 -0.68
N ASP A 750 5.28 4.80 -1.33
CA ASP A 750 5.25 5.33 -2.70
C ASP A 750 6.46 4.83 -3.51
N VAL A 751 6.68 3.51 -3.49
CA VAL A 751 7.73 2.86 -4.30
C VAL A 751 7.28 2.87 -5.75
N LYS A 752 8.07 3.54 -6.61
CA LYS A 752 7.84 3.66 -8.06
C LYS A 752 9.12 4.02 -8.79
N SER A 753 9.17 3.81 -10.09
CA SER A 753 10.38 4.07 -10.89
C SER A 753 10.82 5.54 -10.90
N SER A 754 9.92 6.51 -10.73
CA SER A 754 10.27 7.94 -10.60
C SER A 754 10.89 8.32 -9.24
N ASN A 755 10.72 7.48 -8.21
CA ASN A 755 11.31 7.65 -6.88
C ASN A 755 12.58 6.79 -6.68
N ILE A 756 13.07 6.13 -7.73
CA ILE A 756 14.37 5.48 -7.77
C ILE A 756 15.28 6.35 -8.61
N LEU A 757 16.16 7.11 -7.96
CA LEU A 757 17.11 8.01 -8.61
C LEU A 757 18.41 7.27 -8.92
N LEU A 758 19.15 7.74 -9.93
CA LEU A 758 20.38 7.11 -10.39
C LEU A 758 21.56 8.08 -10.23
N ASP A 759 22.58 7.63 -9.50
CA ASP A 759 23.81 8.40 -9.30
C ASP A 759 24.71 8.41 -10.58
N GLU A 760 25.90 8.95 -10.50
CA GLU A 760 26.82 9.06 -11.65
C GLU A 760 27.20 7.70 -12.27
N ASP A 761 27.23 6.63 -11.46
CA ASP A 761 27.53 5.25 -11.88
C ASP A 761 26.26 4.44 -12.20
N LEU A 762 25.11 5.08 -12.36
CA LEU A 762 23.80 4.46 -12.57
C LEU A 762 23.35 3.54 -11.41
N LYS A 763 23.91 3.70 -10.20
CA LYS A 763 23.46 2.96 -9.02
C LYS A 763 22.18 3.58 -8.45
N PRO A 764 21.20 2.75 -8.03
CA PRO A 764 19.90 3.25 -7.56
C PRO A 764 19.95 3.80 -6.14
N ARG A 765 19.21 4.88 -5.93
CA ARG A 765 18.94 5.51 -4.64
C ARG A 765 17.42 5.70 -4.48
N ILE A 766 16.84 5.11 -3.43
CA ILE A 766 15.43 5.31 -3.11
C ILE A 766 15.25 6.71 -2.54
N ALA A 767 14.27 7.46 -3.02
CA ALA A 767 14.02 8.86 -2.72
C ALA A 767 12.53 9.13 -2.49
N ASP A 768 12.21 10.36 -2.01
CA ASP A 768 10.87 10.87 -1.71
C ASP A 768 10.14 10.13 -0.59
N PHE A 769 10.55 10.39 0.64
CA PHE A 769 10.02 9.82 1.89
C PHE A 769 8.85 10.64 2.49
N GLY A 770 8.25 11.54 1.73
CA GLY A 770 7.14 12.39 2.21
C GLY A 770 5.91 11.61 2.69
N LEU A 771 5.72 10.38 2.19
CA LEU A 771 4.64 9.48 2.59
C LEU A 771 5.10 8.34 3.52
N ALA A 772 6.39 8.28 3.86
CA ALA A 772 6.95 7.18 4.63
C ALA A 772 6.40 7.11 6.06
N LYS A 773 6.33 5.90 6.60
CA LYS A 773 5.83 5.63 7.95
C LYS A 773 6.79 4.76 8.74
N ILE A 774 7.20 5.25 9.91
CA ILE A 774 7.94 4.46 10.89
C ILE A 774 6.94 3.66 11.74
N VAL A 775 7.10 2.35 11.79
CA VAL A 775 6.22 1.44 12.55
C VAL A 775 6.50 1.60 14.05
N GLN A 776 5.48 1.95 14.84
CA GLN A 776 5.58 2.06 16.31
C GLN A 776 4.99 0.81 16.98
N ALA A 777 5.73 0.22 17.93
CA ALA A 777 5.37 -1.03 18.59
C ALA A 777 4.07 -0.96 19.46
N ASN A 778 3.55 0.23 19.82
CA ASN A 778 2.50 0.41 20.83
C ASN A 778 1.39 1.41 20.47
N SER A 779 1.06 1.63 19.22
CA SER A 779 -0.07 2.52 18.90
C SER A 779 -1.34 1.74 18.58
N ASN A 780 -2.16 1.45 19.62
CA ASN A 780 -3.57 1.06 19.47
C ASN A 780 -4.48 2.22 19.00
N LYS A 781 -3.92 3.36 18.63
CA LYS A 781 -4.66 4.42 17.96
C LYS A 781 -4.55 4.19 16.45
N GLU A 782 -5.54 3.54 15.89
CA GLU A 782 -5.83 3.56 14.46
C GLU A 782 -6.05 5.01 14.04
N SER A 783 -4.99 5.65 13.54
CA SER A 783 -5.17 6.88 12.79
C SER A 783 -5.80 6.47 11.47
N THR A 784 -6.95 7.01 11.15
CA THR A 784 -7.55 7.01 9.81
C THR A 784 -6.46 7.34 8.79
N GLN A 785 -6.00 6.34 8.05
CA GLN A 785 -4.92 6.54 7.08
C GLN A 785 -5.53 6.70 5.69
N ILE A 786 -5.25 7.85 5.11
CA ILE A 786 -5.52 8.17 3.71
C ILE A 786 -4.80 7.12 2.85
N ILE A 787 -5.50 6.55 1.87
CA ILE A 787 -4.87 5.75 0.82
C ILE A 787 -3.87 6.66 0.13
N ALA A 788 -2.58 6.31 0.21
CA ALA A 788 -1.50 7.09 -0.38
C ALA A 788 -0.67 6.18 -1.28
N GLY A 789 -0.15 6.74 -2.37
CA GLY A 789 0.65 6.04 -3.37
C GLY A 789 0.26 6.46 -4.78
N THR A 790 0.99 5.97 -5.77
CA THR A 790 0.83 6.33 -7.19
C THR A 790 0.03 5.25 -7.92
N HIS A 791 -0.99 5.66 -8.67
CA HIS A 791 -1.83 4.75 -9.47
C HIS A 791 -0.98 3.84 -10.38
N GLY A 792 -1.33 2.54 -10.44
CA GLY A 792 -0.55 1.52 -11.13
C GLY A 792 0.51 0.83 -10.26
N TYR A 793 0.85 1.40 -9.08
CA TYR A 793 1.77 0.79 -8.10
C TYR A 793 1.09 0.45 -6.78
N ILE A 794 -0.15 0.89 -6.58
CA ILE A 794 -0.90 0.70 -5.33
C ILE A 794 -1.28 -0.77 -5.18
N ALA A 795 -0.90 -1.33 -4.05
CA ALA A 795 -1.22 -2.71 -3.72
C ALA A 795 -2.75 -2.90 -3.51
N PRO A 796 -3.34 -4.01 -3.99
CA PRO A 796 -4.79 -4.20 -3.99
C PRO A 796 -5.42 -4.19 -2.59
N GLU A 797 -4.67 -4.54 -1.54
CA GLU A 797 -5.17 -4.49 -0.17
C GLU A 797 -5.51 -3.10 0.33
N TYR A 798 -4.97 -2.05 -0.25
CA TYR A 798 -5.37 -0.67 0.07
C TYR A 798 -6.86 -0.41 -0.21
N ALA A 799 -7.47 -1.20 -1.10
CA ALA A 799 -8.90 -1.11 -1.36
C ALA A 799 -9.77 -1.66 -0.20
N TYR A 800 -9.22 -2.53 0.66
CA TYR A 800 -10.01 -3.22 1.69
C TYR A 800 -9.40 -3.21 3.10
N THR A 801 -8.18 -2.69 3.29
CA THR A 801 -7.56 -2.57 4.63
C THR A 801 -6.89 -1.23 4.84
N ASN A 802 -7.02 -0.67 6.05
CA ASN A 802 -6.30 0.53 6.46
C ASN A 802 -4.94 0.20 7.11
N LYS A 803 -4.58 -1.10 7.20
CA LYS A 803 -3.30 -1.52 7.76
C LYS A 803 -2.24 -1.52 6.67
N VAL A 804 -1.36 -0.53 6.74
CA VAL A 804 -0.17 -0.45 5.89
C VAL A 804 0.92 -1.29 6.51
N ASN A 805 1.49 -2.20 5.73
CA ASN A 805 2.63 -3.03 6.13
C ASN A 805 3.69 -3.06 5.02
N GLU A 806 4.84 -3.65 5.29
CA GLU A 806 5.95 -3.77 4.33
C GLU A 806 5.57 -4.51 3.04
N LYS A 807 4.54 -5.35 3.04
CA LYS A 807 4.11 -6.10 1.85
C LYS A 807 3.49 -5.21 0.77
N SER A 808 3.05 -4.02 1.13
CA SER A 808 2.58 -3.02 0.16
C SER A 808 3.74 -2.47 -0.67
N ASP A 809 4.89 -2.16 -0.04
CA ASP A 809 6.11 -1.75 -0.76
C ASP A 809 6.64 -2.88 -1.65
N VAL A 810 6.53 -4.14 -1.20
CA VAL A 810 6.91 -5.32 -2.01
C VAL A 810 6.07 -5.40 -3.28
N TYR A 811 4.76 -5.15 -3.21
CA TYR A 811 3.90 -5.12 -4.39
C TYR A 811 4.34 -4.03 -5.37
N SER A 812 4.48 -2.81 -4.87
CA SER A 812 4.90 -1.66 -5.69
C SER A 812 6.27 -1.90 -6.33
N PHE A 813 7.19 -2.53 -5.61
CA PHE A 813 8.49 -2.93 -6.14
C PHE A 813 8.37 -4.03 -7.20
N GLY A 814 7.43 -4.98 -7.05
CA GLY A 814 7.12 -5.98 -8.08
C GLY A 814 6.69 -5.33 -9.40
N VAL A 815 5.91 -4.23 -9.34
CA VAL A 815 5.56 -3.45 -10.53
C VAL A 815 6.81 -2.81 -11.16
N VAL A 816 7.72 -2.25 -10.37
CA VAL A 816 9.00 -1.71 -10.87
C VAL A 816 9.84 -2.79 -11.56
N LEU A 817 9.88 -4.01 -11.02
CA LEU A 817 10.56 -5.13 -11.67
C LEU A 817 9.93 -5.50 -13.03
N MET A 818 8.59 -5.41 -13.14
CA MET A 818 7.90 -5.61 -14.42
C MET A 818 8.28 -4.50 -15.43
N GLU A 819 8.37 -3.22 -15.01
CA GLU A 819 8.85 -2.13 -15.88
C GLU A 819 10.26 -2.40 -16.40
N LEU A 820 11.18 -2.85 -15.54
CA LEU A 820 12.58 -3.16 -15.91
C LEU A 820 12.68 -4.29 -16.93
N VAL A 821 11.84 -5.33 -16.80
CA VAL A 821 11.87 -6.50 -17.69
C VAL A 821 11.15 -6.24 -19.00
N THR A 822 9.98 -5.59 -18.95
CA THR A 822 9.11 -5.44 -20.13
C THR A 822 9.34 -4.14 -20.89
N GLY A 823 9.99 -3.14 -20.29
CA GLY A 823 10.12 -1.78 -20.83
C GLY A 823 8.78 -1.03 -20.91
N LYS A 824 7.69 -1.59 -20.33
CA LYS A 824 6.34 -1.03 -20.34
C LYS A 824 6.07 -0.21 -19.09
N ARG A 825 5.20 0.81 -19.24
CA ARG A 825 4.71 1.58 -18.09
C ARG A 825 3.69 0.75 -17.29
N PRO A 826 3.42 1.10 -16.02
CA PRO A 826 2.43 0.40 -15.20
C PRO A 826 1.03 0.39 -15.81
N ILE A 827 0.68 1.43 -16.55
CA ILE A 827 -0.59 1.56 -17.28
C ILE A 827 -0.30 1.98 -18.70
N GLU A 828 -0.79 1.18 -19.66
CA GLU A 828 -0.72 1.48 -21.10
C GLU A 828 -2.03 1.10 -21.79
N PRO A 829 -2.45 1.83 -22.85
CA PRO A 829 -3.69 1.55 -23.58
C PRO A 829 -3.74 0.14 -24.18
N GLU A 830 -2.58 -0.45 -24.50
CA GLU A 830 -2.49 -1.79 -25.08
C GLU A 830 -2.86 -2.92 -24.11
N PHE A 831 -2.90 -2.65 -22.80
CA PHE A 831 -3.30 -3.67 -21.81
C PHE A 831 -4.81 -3.93 -21.82
N GLY A 832 -5.59 -3.01 -22.39
CA GLY A 832 -7.06 -3.03 -22.40
C GLY A 832 -7.66 -2.11 -21.34
N GLU A 833 -8.97 -1.92 -21.39
CA GLU A 833 -9.68 -1.08 -20.43
C GLU A 833 -9.55 -1.62 -19.01
N ASN A 834 -9.16 -0.74 -18.07
CA ASN A 834 -9.01 -1.03 -16.62
C ASN A 834 -8.02 -2.16 -16.28
N LYS A 835 -6.98 -2.36 -17.09
CA LYS A 835 -5.91 -3.31 -16.81
C LYS A 835 -4.57 -2.59 -16.65
N ASP A 836 -3.85 -3.03 -15.65
CA ASP A 836 -2.48 -2.59 -15.40
C ASP A 836 -1.45 -3.61 -15.94
N ILE A 837 -0.17 -3.32 -15.73
CA ILE A 837 0.92 -4.19 -16.16
C ILE A 837 0.86 -5.57 -15.50
N VAL A 838 0.35 -5.67 -14.26
CA VAL A 838 0.24 -6.93 -13.52
C VAL A 838 -0.80 -7.83 -14.18
N ASP A 839 -1.98 -7.28 -14.49
CA ASP A 839 -3.04 -8.01 -15.22
C ASP A 839 -2.57 -8.44 -16.61
N TRP A 840 -1.84 -7.55 -17.32
CA TRP A 840 -1.34 -7.83 -18.66
C TRP A 840 -0.27 -8.93 -18.65
N VAL A 841 0.68 -8.91 -17.73
CA VAL A 841 1.71 -9.94 -17.56
C VAL A 841 1.06 -11.26 -17.18
N CYS A 842 0.21 -11.28 -16.13
CA CYS A 842 -0.47 -12.50 -15.66
C CYS A 842 -1.33 -13.13 -16.77
N GLY A 843 -2.00 -12.32 -17.59
CA GLY A 843 -2.81 -12.81 -18.73
C GLY A 843 -2.00 -13.54 -19.80
N LYS A 844 -0.70 -13.30 -19.90
CA LYS A 844 0.21 -13.89 -20.92
C LYS A 844 1.05 -15.08 -20.40
N LEU A 845 0.89 -15.49 -19.15
CA LEU A 845 1.65 -16.61 -18.55
C LEU A 845 1.16 -18.02 -19.02
N LYS A 846 0.66 -18.16 -20.23
CA LYS A 846 0.04 -19.43 -20.71
C LYS A 846 1.04 -20.38 -21.36
N THR A 847 1.98 -19.89 -22.14
CA THR A 847 2.99 -20.70 -22.82
C THR A 847 4.38 -20.07 -22.73
N LYS A 848 5.43 -20.85 -22.98
CA LYS A 848 6.81 -20.37 -22.96
C LYS A 848 7.03 -19.24 -23.97
N GLU A 849 6.42 -19.34 -25.15
CA GLU A 849 6.53 -18.33 -26.21
C GLU A 849 5.89 -16.99 -25.79
N THR A 850 4.73 -17.03 -25.13
CA THR A 850 4.07 -15.82 -24.65
C THR A 850 4.83 -15.16 -23.50
N VAL A 851 5.50 -15.92 -22.63
CA VAL A 851 6.38 -15.39 -21.57
C VAL A 851 7.61 -14.72 -22.18
N ILE A 852 8.24 -15.31 -23.21
CA ILE A 852 9.38 -14.70 -23.90
C ILE A 852 8.97 -13.39 -24.58
N SER A 853 7.75 -13.30 -25.10
CA SER A 853 7.24 -12.08 -25.74
C SER A 853 6.98 -10.91 -24.76
N LEU A 854 6.99 -11.15 -23.45
CA LEU A 854 6.89 -10.12 -22.41
C LEU A 854 8.21 -9.36 -22.21
N VAL A 855 9.34 -9.98 -22.54
CA VAL A 855 10.66 -9.39 -22.32
C VAL A 855 10.89 -8.28 -23.35
N ASP A 856 11.36 -7.12 -22.90
CA ASP A 856 11.68 -5.97 -23.75
C ASP A 856 12.60 -6.40 -24.89
N SER A 857 12.25 -6.02 -26.12
CA SER A 857 13.06 -6.31 -27.32
C SER A 857 14.47 -5.72 -27.27
N ALA A 858 14.69 -4.68 -26.46
CA ALA A 858 16.00 -4.08 -26.21
C ALA A 858 16.93 -5.01 -25.38
N ILE A 859 16.38 -6.04 -24.72
CA ILE A 859 17.18 -7.00 -23.95
C ILE A 859 17.72 -8.08 -24.90
N PRO A 860 19.06 -8.23 -25.01
CA PRO A 860 19.68 -9.22 -25.86
C PRO A 860 19.22 -10.65 -25.55
N GLU A 861 19.22 -11.53 -26.55
CA GLU A 861 18.71 -12.90 -26.42
C GLU A 861 19.45 -13.71 -25.35
N VAL A 862 20.75 -13.49 -25.22
CA VAL A 862 21.55 -14.14 -24.17
C VAL A 862 21.10 -13.83 -22.74
N HIS A 863 20.42 -12.71 -22.49
CA HIS A 863 19.96 -12.28 -21.16
C HIS A 863 18.47 -12.53 -20.92
N ARG A 864 17.70 -12.98 -21.94
CA ARG A 864 16.24 -13.18 -21.82
C ARG A 864 15.88 -14.20 -20.75
N GLU A 865 16.66 -15.25 -20.57
CA GLU A 865 16.41 -16.23 -19.52
C GLU A 865 16.55 -15.61 -18.12
N ASN A 866 17.55 -14.77 -17.91
CA ASN A 866 17.75 -14.05 -16.65
C ASN A 866 16.63 -13.04 -16.43
N ALA A 867 16.20 -12.33 -17.48
CA ALA A 867 15.06 -11.42 -17.41
C ALA A 867 13.75 -12.14 -17.00
N ILE A 868 13.55 -13.36 -17.51
CA ILE A 868 12.41 -14.21 -17.13
C ILE A 868 12.50 -14.63 -15.64
N LYS A 869 13.70 -14.89 -15.10
CA LYS A 869 13.87 -15.16 -13.67
C LYS A 869 13.45 -13.95 -12.83
N VAL A 870 13.88 -12.74 -13.22
CA VAL A 870 13.47 -11.50 -12.55
C VAL A 870 11.96 -11.28 -12.69
N LEU A 871 11.36 -11.59 -13.84
CA LEU A 871 9.91 -11.51 -14.03
C LEU A 871 9.15 -12.45 -13.09
N LYS A 872 9.68 -13.66 -12.82
CA LYS A 872 9.09 -14.58 -11.82
C LYS A 872 9.11 -13.98 -10.42
N VAL A 873 10.21 -13.32 -10.03
CA VAL A 873 10.27 -12.59 -8.76
C VAL A 873 9.21 -11.48 -8.72
N ALA A 874 9.07 -10.71 -9.81
CA ALA A 874 8.07 -9.65 -9.92
C ALA A 874 6.63 -10.19 -9.71
N ILE A 875 6.30 -11.34 -10.31
CA ILE A 875 4.98 -11.98 -10.18
C ILE A 875 4.72 -12.39 -8.72
N LEU A 876 5.72 -12.95 -8.03
CA LEU A 876 5.58 -13.29 -6.61
C LEU A 876 5.38 -12.03 -5.74
N CYS A 877 6.11 -10.95 -6.04
CA CYS A 877 5.96 -9.68 -5.35
C CYS A 877 4.56 -9.06 -5.55
N THR A 878 3.96 -9.23 -6.73
CA THR A 878 2.64 -8.69 -7.07
C THR A 878 1.49 -9.65 -6.78
N ALA A 879 1.73 -10.71 -6.00
CA ALA A 879 0.65 -11.60 -5.54
C ALA A 879 -0.47 -10.77 -4.88
N ARG A 880 -1.73 -11.10 -5.22
CA ARG A 880 -2.91 -10.36 -4.76
C ARG A 880 -2.99 -10.30 -3.23
N LEU A 881 -2.67 -11.42 -2.57
CA LEU A 881 -2.62 -11.50 -1.11
C LEU A 881 -1.26 -11.06 -0.56
N PRO A 882 -1.21 -10.09 0.36
CA PRO A 882 0.03 -9.63 0.97
C PRO A 882 0.87 -10.73 1.61
N THR A 883 0.21 -11.74 2.19
CA THR A 883 0.85 -12.88 2.86
C THR A 883 1.62 -13.79 1.92
N LEU A 884 1.22 -13.87 0.65
CA LEU A 884 1.90 -14.67 -0.38
C LEU A 884 3.12 -13.96 -0.97
N ARG A 885 3.24 -12.65 -0.76
CA ARG A 885 4.40 -11.88 -1.22
C ARG A 885 5.62 -12.19 -0.36
N PRO A 886 6.80 -12.36 -0.96
CA PRO A 886 8.05 -12.54 -0.21
C PRO A 886 8.33 -11.33 0.68
N THR A 887 9.26 -11.45 1.64
CA THR A 887 9.86 -10.30 2.31
C THR A 887 10.90 -9.65 1.39
N MET A 888 11.27 -8.38 1.61
CA MET A 888 12.34 -7.77 0.80
C MET A 888 13.67 -8.51 0.93
N ARG A 889 13.97 -9.12 2.08
CA ARG A 889 15.13 -10.00 2.26
C ARG A 889 15.09 -11.20 1.34
N THR A 890 13.94 -11.86 1.23
CA THR A 890 13.74 -12.98 0.30
C THR A 890 13.82 -12.51 -1.16
N VAL A 891 13.29 -11.32 -1.47
CA VAL A 891 13.38 -10.73 -2.82
C VAL A 891 14.84 -10.49 -3.22
N VAL A 892 15.66 -9.94 -2.33
CA VAL A 892 17.11 -9.76 -2.56
C VAL A 892 17.78 -11.09 -2.87
N GLN A 893 17.54 -12.11 -2.04
CA GLN A 893 18.10 -13.45 -2.26
C GLN A 893 17.68 -14.02 -3.62
N MET A 894 16.39 -13.95 -3.98
CA MET A 894 15.89 -14.46 -5.27
C MET A 894 16.48 -13.70 -6.47
N LEU A 895 16.72 -12.38 -6.32
CA LEU A 895 17.40 -11.61 -7.34
C LEU A 895 18.87 -12.00 -7.45
N GLU A 896 19.58 -12.22 -6.35
CA GLU A 896 20.97 -12.70 -6.37
C GLU A 896 21.09 -14.08 -7.03
N GLU A 897 20.15 -15.00 -6.83
CA GLU A 897 20.07 -16.29 -7.53
C GLU A 897 19.75 -16.12 -9.04
N ALA A 898 19.15 -15.00 -9.44
CA ALA A 898 18.88 -14.67 -10.83
C ALA A 898 20.04 -13.93 -11.52
N GLN A 899 21.20 -13.76 -10.86
CA GLN A 899 22.32 -13.00 -11.36
C GLN A 899 22.79 -13.48 -12.74
N PRO A 900 23.06 -12.58 -13.70
CA PRO A 900 23.69 -12.92 -14.97
C PRO A 900 25.10 -13.49 -14.73
N TRP A 901 25.44 -14.59 -15.37
CA TRP A 901 26.79 -15.17 -15.29
C TRP A 901 27.78 -14.21 -15.94
N HIS A 902 28.66 -13.60 -15.15
CA HIS A 902 29.86 -12.96 -15.70
C HIS A 902 30.85 -14.05 -16.09
N LEU A 903 31.23 -14.10 -17.35
CA LEU A 903 32.45 -14.82 -17.77
C LEU A 903 33.63 -14.08 -17.11
N VAL A 904 34.09 -14.59 -15.98
CA VAL A 904 35.36 -14.18 -15.40
C VAL A 904 36.44 -14.68 -16.38
N SER A 905 36.91 -13.81 -17.25
CA SER A 905 38.13 -14.06 -18.00
C SER A 905 39.29 -14.07 -17.02
N ILE A 906 39.68 -15.25 -16.58
CA ILE A 906 40.92 -15.45 -15.85
C ILE A 906 42.04 -15.18 -16.86
N VAL A 907 42.64 -14.00 -16.80
CA VAL A 907 43.92 -13.70 -17.48
C VAL A 907 44.99 -14.48 -16.73
N VAL A 908 45.24 -15.70 -17.18
CA VAL A 908 46.42 -16.44 -16.76
C VAL A 908 47.61 -15.76 -17.43
N SER A 909 48.43 -15.03 -16.66
CA SER A 909 49.71 -14.59 -17.13
C SER A 909 50.56 -15.82 -17.49
N LYS A 910 50.93 -15.91 -18.77
CA LYS A 910 51.87 -16.91 -19.25
C LYS A 910 53.26 -16.62 -18.67
N ASP A 911 53.69 -17.46 -17.75
CA ASP A 911 55.10 -17.79 -17.59
C ASP A 911 55.21 -19.32 -17.65
N GLY A 912 55.84 -19.76 -18.74
CA GLY A 912 56.62 -20.99 -18.91
C GLY A 912 55.90 -22.34 -18.87
N GLY A 913 55.66 -22.96 -20.07
CA GLY A 913 55.79 -24.39 -20.20
C GLY A 913 54.49 -25.24 -20.27
N GLY A 914 54.07 -25.49 -21.47
CA GLY A 914 53.40 -26.65 -22.08
C GLY A 914 52.31 -27.45 -21.33
N LYS A 915 51.20 -27.55 -21.93
CA LYS A 915 50.32 -28.67 -22.25
C LYS A 915 48.84 -28.54 -21.92
N LYS A 916 48.08 -28.64 -23.01
CA LYS A 916 46.74 -29.22 -23.21
C LYS A 916 45.51 -28.66 -22.48
N ASP A 917 44.63 -28.17 -23.34
CA ASP A 917 43.23 -27.88 -23.11
C ASP A 917 42.48 -29.09 -22.53
N GLN A 918 41.73 -28.84 -21.44
CA GLN A 918 40.54 -29.61 -21.08
C GLN A 918 39.46 -28.62 -20.65
N VAL A 919 38.48 -28.49 -21.52
CA VAL A 919 37.17 -27.86 -21.21
C VAL A 919 36.43 -28.83 -20.26
N LEU A 920 36.22 -28.42 -19.03
CA LEU A 920 35.26 -29.08 -18.14
C LEU A 920 33.93 -28.37 -18.23
N MET A 921 33.03 -28.95 -19.03
CA MET A 921 31.59 -28.74 -18.88
C MET A 921 31.15 -29.48 -17.62
N GLY A 922 30.65 -28.75 -16.66
CA GLY A 922 29.94 -29.33 -15.52
C GLY A 922 28.44 -29.37 -15.83
N ASN A 923 27.94 -30.58 -15.98
CA ASN A 923 26.53 -30.91 -16.15
C ASN A 923 25.79 -30.85 -14.84
N ASP A 924 24.61 -30.24 -14.89
CA ASP A 924 23.30 -30.64 -14.40
C ASP A 924 23.13 -31.50 -13.14
N LYS A 925 22.20 -31.08 -12.29
CA LYS A 925 20.88 -31.68 -12.17
C LYS A 925 19.93 -30.94 -11.25
N LEU A 926 18.74 -30.61 -11.86
CA LEU A 926 17.39 -30.51 -11.29
C LEU A 926 17.11 -29.45 -10.21
#